data_a0e8368324b71d7f291e5391f0f3ac3d
#
_entry.id   a0e8368324b71d7f291e5391f0f3ac3d
#
_cell.length_a   1.000
_cell.length_b   1.000
_cell.length_c   1.000
_cell.angle_alpha   90.00
_cell.angle_beta   90.00
_cell.angle_gamma   90.00
#
_symmetry.space_group_name_H-M   'P 1'
#
loop_
_entity.id
_entity.type
_entity.pdbx_description
1 polymer ?
#
loop_
_entity_poly.entity_id
_entity_poly.type
_entity_poly.pdbx_seq_one_letter_code
_entity_poly.pdbx_strand_id
1 'polypeptide(L)'
;MTDCLIVGFNDSNFEGYVDMVKGMGTDSGGFRDLNLAYLDYDNRPQRSLDLLTHFYYQDNSGPRRPFSNTDFLWPVVTYLGTYLHRRGLTFDYVNLPALERDKLKDKLLSDDILTIAITTTLYVSMHPVMELIAFIREHNQTAKIIVGGPYISNQPKLGDPVSLQRLFSYIGADIFVISSEGEAALVNTIRALKAKDSLAKVDNIAYREGNKYIVTGTSIESNPLEENMVDYSLFPREEINEFVTTRTAKSCPFSCSFCGFPARAGKYKYLGVDLVERELDAIREIGSVTTVTFIDDTFNVPKERFKEILRMMIRNNYGFKWNSFYRSDHGDEETIELMGKAGCEGVFLGVESGSDVMLKRMNKTARQKDYIKAIPLLRDAGVTSHANVIVGFPGETLETLQESIDMIESVKPDFYRAQLWYADPVTPIWNKREEYGVQGSMFNWSHDTMDCHTASDLVEKMFVGIEGSIWLPQNGFEQWSTFYLQRRGMSLEQLKTFMRCWNALIKEKLIYPNKSESDPALLEAFRKSCQPDRSARPDMQPIEVLSGARYMEAEQYWANEFRSAPSSNLSVLREQLSETSDERASIPCRIERASLDEIMMEFDASSAEVLLVAYTILLSQLIDSEEIVMLVNLRGTSGVIPLRLSCRWGTSFGQLLRETRQKLAAAQQNKAYALHIVTNAMRMTMLGSTTPVFTAAFEYEESETEQTASLNEVLQNYPSVLSSLGLVLDVKRREQNIEMSFSYLKNWFRPQTVEQLGAYLATLLTEIPGNPNFVVGESALESDIREPAIDVASHAGEEFNL
;
A
#
# COMPACT_ATOMS: atom_id res chain seq x y z
N MET A 1 -3.96 44.14 12.02
CA MET A 1 -3.35 43.46 10.83
C MET A 1 -2.42 42.39 11.33
N THR A 2 -2.68 41.15 10.94
CA THR A 2 -1.82 39.98 11.20
C THR A 2 -0.84 39.81 10.05
N ASP A 3 0.46 39.80 10.33
CA ASP A 3 1.49 39.70 9.28
C ASP A 3 1.44 38.32 8.57
N CYS A 4 1.19 37.25 9.34
CA CYS A 4 1.12 35.89 8.81
C CYS A 4 0.11 35.03 9.56
N LEU A 5 -0.88 34.49 8.86
CA LEU A 5 -1.68 33.37 9.34
C LEU A 5 -0.99 32.05 8.93
N ILE A 6 -0.54 31.26 9.90
CA ILE A 6 0.06 29.95 9.65
C ILE A 6 -1.05 28.89 9.60
N VAL A 7 -1.12 28.13 8.52
CA VAL A 7 -2.08 27.05 8.37
C VAL A 7 -1.31 25.73 8.49
N GLY A 8 -1.67 24.95 9.49
CA GLY A 8 -1.03 23.68 9.81
C GLY A 8 -1.46 22.54 8.86
N PHE A 9 -1.51 21.33 9.38
CA PHE A 9 -1.77 20.15 8.57
C PHE A 9 -3.26 20.00 8.19
N ASN A 10 -3.55 19.97 6.90
CA ASN A 10 -4.89 19.68 6.37
C ASN A 10 -4.99 18.20 6.02
N ASP A 11 -5.70 17.42 6.85
CA ASP A 11 -6.06 16.05 6.48
C ASP A 11 -7.09 16.11 5.36
N SER A 12 -6.74 15.60 4.19
CA SER A 12 -7.59 15.66 3.01
C SER A 12 -8.84 14.80 3.15
N ASN A 13 -9.86 15.04 2.32
CA ASN A 13 -10.97 14.12 2.14
C ASN A 13 -10.44 12.74 1.73
N PHE A 14 -10.45 11.79 2.66
CA PHE A 14 -9.86 10.47 2.46
C PHE A 14 -10.59 9.68 1.37
N GLU A 15 -11.91 9.80 1.25
CA GLU A 15 -12.72 9.17 0.20
C GLU A 15 -12.26 9.66 -1.19
N GLY A 16 -12.16 10.97 -1.38
CA GLY A 16 -11.66 11.54 -2.64
C GLY A 16 -10.21 11.13 -2.93
N TYR A 17 -9.37 10.96 -1.90
CA TYR A 17 -8.01 10.45 -2.07
C TYR A 17 -7.99 8.99 -2.54
N VAL A 18 -8.82 8.13 -1.95
CA VAL A 18 -8.97 6.73 -2.37
C VAL A 18 -9.44 6.66 -3.83
N ASP A 19 -10.44 7.46 -4.21
CA ASP A 19 -10.96 7.49 -5.58
C ASP A 19 -9.90 7.96 -6.59
N MET A 20 -9.13 8.98 -6.24
CA MET A 20 -8.03 9.46 -7.06
C MET A 20 -6.98 8.37 -7.29
N VAL A 21 -6.57 7.66 -6.23
CA VAL A 21 -5.56 6.60 -6.32
C VAL A 21 -6.10 5.35 -7.04
N LYS A 22 -7.39 5.00 -6.86
CA LYS A 22 -8.07 3.98 -7.67
C LYS A 22 -8.04 4.31 -9.17
N GLY A 23 -8.21 5.59 -9.53
CA GLY A 23 -8.11 6.06 -10.91
C GLY A 23 -6.73 5.85 -11.58
N MET A 24 -5.68 5.61 -10.78
CA MET A 24 -4.34 5.24 -11.29
C MET A 24 -4.23 3.75 -11.67
N GLY A 25 -5.23 2.94 -11.37
CA GLY A 25 -5.28 1.49 -11.54
C GLY A 25 -5.24 0.75 -10.21
N THR A 26 -6.12 -0.24 -10.07
CA THR A 26 -6.25 -1.04 -8.83
C THR A 26 -5.07 -1.99 -8.59
N ASP A 27 -4.23 -2.21 -9.57
CA ASP A 27 -2.99 -2.97 -9.50
C ASP A 27 -1.74 -2.08 -9.35
N SER A 28 -1.91 -0.73 -9.37
CA SER A 28 -0.79 0.19 -9.16
C SER A 28 -0.20 0.02 -7.75
N GLY A 29 1.14 0.18 -7.63
CA GLY A 29 1.81 0.10 -6.33
C GLY A 29 1.24 1.10 -5.31
N GLY A 30 0.84 2.30 -5.76
CA GLY A 30 0.20 3.29 -4.89
C GLY A 30 -1.17 2.86 -4.37
N PHE A 31 -2.02 2.24 -5.21
CA PHE A 31 -3.31 1.74 -4.74
C PHE A 31 -3.13 0.53 -3.83
N ARG A 32 -2.27 -0.41 -4.16
CA ARG A 32 -2.04 -1.62 -3.37
C ARG A 32 -1.52 -1.30 -1.96
N ASP A 33 -0.61 -0.33 -1.84
CA ASP A 33 -0.17 0.16 -0.53
C ASP A 33 -1.33 0.81 0.26
N LEU A 34 -2.11 1.68 -0.39
CA LEU A 34 -3.28 2.31 0.23
C LEU A 34 -4.35 1.30 0.62
N ASN A 35 -4.53 0.24 -0.17
CA ASN A 35 -5.54 -0.81 0.07
C ASN A 35 -5.32 -1.59 1.39
N LEU A 36 -4.10 -1.58 1.93
CA LEU A 36 -3.76 -2.15 3.24
C LEU A 36 -4.15 -1.24 4.42
N ALA A 37 -4.64 -0.04 4.18
CA ALA A 37 -4.82 1.00 5.18
C ALA A 37 -6.28 1.36 5.48
N TYR A 38 -7.26 0.81 4.76
CA TYR A 38 -8.67 1.13 4.95
C TYR A 38 -9.60 -0.07 4.73
N LEU A 39 -10.80 0.03 5.27
CA LEU A 39 -11.94 -0.85 5.00
C LEU A 39 -13.08 -0.03 4.39
N ASP A 40 -13.87 -0.64 3.51
CA ASP A 40 -15.14 -0.10 3.10
C ASP A 40 -16.17 -0.45 4.19
N TYR A 41 -16.66 0.57 4.90
CA TYR A 41 -17.67 0.46 5.94
C TYR A 41 -18.75 1.53 5.73
N ASP A 42 -20.03 1.15 5.74
CA ASP A 42 -21.16 2.00 5.36
C ASP A 42 -20.95 2.68 4.00
N ASN A 43 -20.48 1.93 3.01
CA ASN A 43 -20.17 2.38 1.64
C ASN A 43 -19.16 3.53 1.55
N ARG A 44 -18.25 3.65 2.51
CA ARG A 44 -17.17 4.63 2.53
C ARG A 44 -15.86 4.01 2.97
N PRO A 45 -14.73 4.41 2.39
CA PRO A 45 -13.42 3.97 2.86
C PRO A 45 -13.13 4.59 4.24
N GLN A 46 -12.87 3.75 5.23
CA GLN A 46 -12.62 4.11 6.63
C GLN A 46 -11.25 3.60 7.09
N ARG A 47 -10.44 4.47 7.66
CA ARG A 47 -9.17 4.11 8.29
C ARG A 47 -9.41 3.51 9.69
N SER A 48 -8.40 2.87 10.27
CA SER A 48 -8.53 2.28 11.61
C SER A 48 -8.96 3.28 12.69
N LEU A 49 -8.45 4.52 12.66
CA LEU A 49 -8.80 5.56 13.63
C LEU A 49 -10.19 6.17 13.37
N ASP A 50 -10.67 6.16 12.12
CA ASP A 50 -12.03 6.59 11.78
C ASP A 50 -13.05 5.61 12.39
N LEU A 51 -12.83 4.30 12.19
CA LEU A 51 -13.67 3.25 12.81
C LEU A 51 -13.51 3.18 14.32
N LEU A 52 -12.30 3.41 14.86
CA LEU A 52 -12.12 3.58 16.31
C LEU A 52 -13.00 4.69 16.85
N THR A 53 -13.00 5.85 16.20
CA THR A 53 -13.85 6.98 16.57
C THR A 53 -15.34 6.61 16.49
N HIS A 54 -15.75 5.94 15.41
CA HIS A 54 -17.12 5.52 15.20
C HIS A 54 -17.61 4.59 16.32
N PHE A 55 -16.92 3.46 16.56
CA PHE A 55 -17.35 2.46 17.55
C PHE A 55 -17.17 2.92 18.99
N TYR A 56 -16.12 3.70 19.29
CA TYR A 56 -15.93 4.25 20.63
C TYR A 56 -17.13 5.11 21.06
N TYR A 57 -17.59 6.02 20.19
CA TYR A 57 -18.69 6.94 20.50
C TYR A 57 -20.09 6.35 20.26
N GLN A 58 -20.22 5.15 19.73
CA GLN A 58 -21.48 4.39 19.81
C GLN A 58 -21.79 3.94 21.23
N ASP A 59 -20.76 3.54 21.97
CA ASP A 59 -20.91 2.93 23.29
C ASP A 59 -20.60 3.91 24.45
N ASN A 60 -20.06 5.10 24.14
CA ASN A 60 -19.66 6.09 25.14
C ASN A 60 -20.32 7.45 24.89
N SER A 61 -20.99 8.00 25.92
CA SER A 61 -21.54 9.35 25.91
C SER A 61 -20.51 10.34 26.48
N GLY A 62 -20.21 11.41 25.75
CA GLY A 62 -19.29 12.45 26.19
C GLY A 62 -18.99 13.45 25.09
N PRO A 63 -18.22 14.52 25.36
CA PRO A 63 -17.75 15.43 24.31
C PRO A 63 -16.98 14.67 23.23
N ARG A 64 -17.42 14.80 21.98
CA ARG A 64 -16.84 14.06 20.87
C ARG A 64 -15.50 14.68 20.47
N ARG A 65 -14.39 13.99 20.76
CA ARG A 65 -13.03 14.28 20.30
C ARG A 65 -12.55 13.12 19.44
N PRO A 66 -12.56 13.25 18.09
CA PRO A 66 -12.14 12.17 17.22
C PRO A 66 -10.73 11.67 17.55
N PHE A 67 -10.48 10.39 17.32
CA PHE A 67 -9.12 9.86 17.36
C PHE A 67 -8.42 10.24 16.06
N SER A 68 -7.29 10.93 16.17
CA SER A 68 -6.52 11.40 15.02
C SER A 68 -5.03 11.28 15.30
N ASN A 69 -4.25 10.80 14.33
CA ASN A 69 -2.79 10.78 14.42
C ASN A 69 -2.13 12.16 14.38
N THR A 70 -2.91 13.23 14.21
CA THR A 70 -2.44 14.62 14.20
C THR A 70 -3.02 15.48 15.32
N ASP A 71 -3.67 14.87 16.32
CA ASP A 71 -4.30 15.56 17.46
C ASP A 71 -3.26 16.11 18.46
N PHE A 72 -2.39 16.97 18.00
CA PHE A 72 -1.40 17.73 18.76
C PHE A 72 -1.09 19.04 18.03
N LEU A 73 -0.49 19.99 18.74
CA LEU A 73 -0.06 21.23 18.11
C LEU A 73 1.09 20.97 17.14
N TRP A 74 0.84 21.26 15.88
CA TRP A 74 1.72 20.87 14.78
C TRP A 74 3.09 21.54 14.87
N PRO A 75 4.23 20.82 14.78
CA PRO A 75 5.56 21.39 15.01
C PRO A 75 5.91 22.53 14.04
N VAL A 76 5.35 22.53 12.83
CA VAL A 76 5.55 23.63 11.88
C VAL A 76 4.90 24.92 12.38
N VAL A 77 3.73 24.84 13.04
CA VAL A 77 3.04 25.98 13.63
C VAL A 77 3.89 26.59 14.75
N THR A 78 4.35 25.74 15.70
CA THR A 78 5.14 26.21 16.84
C THR A 78 6.48 26.80 16.39
N TYR A 79 7.13 26.15 15.45
CA TYR A 79 8.44 26.56 14.96
C TYR A 79 8.37 27.85 14.13
N LEU A 80 7.48 27.92 13.13
CA LEU A 80 7.31 29.13 12.30
C LEU A 80 6.76 30.29 13.12
N GLY A 81 5.80 30.07 14.02
CA GLY A 81 5.28 31.11 14.91
C GLY A 81 6.37 31.73 15.75
N THR A 82 7.20 30.90 16.40
CA THR A 82 8.36 31.37 17.17
C THR A 82 9.36 32.12 16.28
N TYR A 83 9.63 31.59 15.08
CA TYR A 83 10.58 32.20 14.14
C TYR A 83 10.15 33.60 13.69
N LEU A 84 8.86 33.76 13.36
CA LEU A 84 8.26 35.06 12.97
C LEU A 84 8.28 36.03 14.13
N HIS A 85 7.85 35.63 15.34
CA HIS A 85 7.79 36.45 16.54
C HIS A 85 9.15 37.05 16.90
N ARG A 86 10.20 36.24 16.93
CA ARG A 86 11.58 36.68 17.22
C ARG A 86 12.11 37.70 16.22
N ARG A 87 11.51 37.80 15.03
CA ARG A 87 11.87 38.76 13.97
C ARG A 87 10.94 39.97 13.89
N GLY A 88 10.08 40.13 14.92
CA GLY A 88 9.18 41.26 15.07
C GLY A 88 7.98 41.24 14.14
N LEU A 89 7.58 40.06 13.67
CA LEU A 89 6.37 39.84 12.88
C LEU A 89 5.25 39.24 13.73
N THR A 90 4.04 39.76 13.54
CA THR A 90 2.86 39.22 14.20
C THR A 90 2.37 37.96 13.45
N PHE A 91 1.98 36.93 14.19
CA PHE A 91 1.40 35.74 13.62
C PHE A 91 0.13 35.31 14.34
N ASP A 92 -0.66 34.55 13.65
CA ASP A 92 -1.78 33.77 14.15
C ASP A 92 -1.78 32.41 13.45
N TYR A 93 -2.59 31.43 13.90
CA TYR A 93 -2.60 30.11 13.31
C TYR A 93 -3.95 29.39 13.36
N VAL A 94 -4.09 28.40 12.46
CA VAL A 94 -5.10 27.33 12.51
C VAL A 94 -4.34 26.02 12.43
N ASN A 95 -4.45 25.18 13.45
CA ASN A 95 -3.61 23.99 13.60
C ASN A 95 -4.02 22.87 12.65
N LEU A 96 -5.31 22.49 12.67
CA LEU A 96 -5.88 21.40 11.89
C LEU A 96 -7.08 21.90 11.07
N PRO A 97 -6.85 22.54 9.91
CA PRO A 97 -7.91 23.19 9.14
C PRO A 97 -9.07 22.27 8.75
N ALA A 98 -8.85 20.96 8.57
CA ALA A 98 -9.93 20.00 8.32
C ALA A 98 -10.91 19.88 9.49
N LEU A 99 -10.44 19.98 10.73
CA LEU A 99 -11.24 19.93 11.96
C LEU A 99 -11.67 21.33 12.46
N GLU A 100 -10.93 22.37 12.08
CA GLU A 100 -11.12 23.76 12.54
C GLU A 100 -11.61 24.67 11.39
N ARG A 101 -12.44 24.15 10.49
CA ARG A 101 -12.96 24.90 9.32
C ARG A 101 -13.65 26.21 9.70
N ASP A 102 -14.47 26.19 10.75
CA ASP A 102 -15.17 27.40 11.22
C ASP A 102 -14.19 28.42 11.79
N LYS A 103 -13.21 28.00 12.61
CA LYS A 103 -12.12 28.87 13.13
C LYS A 103 -11.33 29.49 11.98
N LEU A 104 -11.01 28.72 10.94
CA LEU A 104 -10.31 29.24 9.77
C LEU A 104 -11.18 30.30 9.05
N LYS A 105 -12.46 29.97 8.79
CA LYS A 105 -13.41 30.87 8.12
C LYS A 105 -13.56 32.19 8.88
N ASP A 106 -13.75 32.13 10.20
CA ASP A 106 -13.91 33.33 11.04
C ASP A 106 -12.69 34.24 10.98
N LYS A 107 -11.46 33.65 11.05
CA LYS A 107 -10.22 34.42 10.89
C LYS A 107 -10.12 35.05 9.49
N LEU A 108 -10.44 34.30 8.43
CA LEU A 108 -10.37 34.83 7.06
C LEU A 108 -11.34 35.99 6.80
N LEU A 109 -12.50 36.03 7.48
CA LEU A 109 -13.52 37.04 7.32
C LEU A 109 -13.33 38.26 8.25
N SER A 110 -12.80 38.05 9.45
CA SER A 110 -12.72 39.09 10.49
C SER A 110 -11.37 39.77 10.58
N ASP A 111 -10.28 39.10 10.22
CA ASP A 111 -8.93 39.57 10.40
C ASP A 111 -8.36 40.28 9.16
N ASP A 112 -7.65 41.39 9.38
CA ASP A 112 -6.83 42.00 8.33
C ASP A 112 -5.50 41.23 8.22
N ILE A 113 -5.45 40.27 7.32
CA ILE A 113 -4.34 39.35 7.13
C ILE A 113 -3.50 39.77 5.92
N LEU A 114 -2.20 39.93 6.10
CA LEU A 114 -1.28 40.25 4.99
C LEU A 114 -0.91 38.99 4.19
N THR A 115 -0.51 37.94 4.90
CA THR A 115 -0.08 36.68 4.27
C THR A 115 -0.68 35.45 4.95
N ILE A 116 -0.84 34.38 4.18
CA ILE A 116 -1.28 33.06 4.67
C ILE A 116 -0.21 32.05 4.25
N ALA A 117 0.48 31.46 5.23
CA ALA A 117 1.54 30.47 5.00
C ALA A 117 1.00 29.04 5.12
N ILE A 118 1.18 28.25 4.06
CA ILE A 118 0.80 26.84 3.99
C ILE A 118 2.07 26.00 3.80
N THR A 119 2.27 25.01 4.67
CA THR A 119 3.40 24.09 4.56
C THR A 119 3.02 22.84 3.79
N THR A 120 4.00 22.26 3.03
CA THR A 120 3.83 20.98 2.34
C THR A 120 4.53 19.82 3.06
N THR A 121 4.78 19.95 4.35
CA THR A 121 5.34 18.88 5.19
C THR A 121 4.36 17.71 5.28
N LEU A 122 4.84 16.49 4.99
CA LEU A 122 4.09 15.23 4.94
C LEU A 122 3.08 15.08 3.79
N TYR A 123 2.94 16.04 2.90
CA TYR A 123 2.08 15.84 1.72
C TYR A 123 2.83 15.11 0.61
N VAL A 124 2.22 14.02 0.13
CA VAL A 124 2.68 13.27 -1.06
C VAL A 124 2.01 13.76 -2.34
N SER A 125 0.92 14.51 -2.23
CA SER A 125 0.22 15.16 -3.34
C SER A 125 -0.17 16.59 -2.99
N MET A 126 -0.48 17.41 -4.00
CA MET A 126 -0.91 18.81 -3.79
C MET A 126 -2.41 18.97 -3.59
N HIS A 127 -3.17 17.90 -3.69
CA HIS A 127 -4.63 17.99 -3.55
C HIS A 127 -5.09 18.65 -2.25
N PRO A 128 -4.59 18.30 -1.05
CA PRO A 128 -4.99 18.95 0.21
C PRO A 128 -4.64 20.44 0.26
N VAL A 129 -3.53 20.83 -0.38
CA VAL A 129 -3.11 22.24 -0.45
C VAL A 129 -4.02 23.04 -1.38
N MET A 130 -4.38 22.47 -2.55
CA MET A 130 -5.28 23.10 -3.51
C MET A 130 -6.69 23.28 -2.95
N GLU A 131 -7.22 22.27 -2.24
CA GLU A 131 -8.50 22.35 -1.53
C GLU A 131 -8.48 23.50 -0.51
N LEU A 132 -7.39 23.62 0.23
CA LEU A 132 -7.21 24.68 1.20
C LEU A 132 -7.11 26.07 0.55
N ILE A 133 -6.36 26.19 -0.56
CA ILE A 133 -6.28 27.43 -1.33
C ILE A 133 -7.66 27.85 -1.86
N ALA A 134 -8.43 26.90 -2.38
CA ALA A 134 -9.79 27.18 -2.87
C ALA A 134 -10.68 27.70 -1.74
N PHE A 135 -10.67 27.04 -0.58
CA PHE A 135 -11.42 27.49 0.60
C PHE A 135 -10.99 28.88 1.08
N ILE A 136 -9.67 29.15 1.14
CA ILE A 136 -9.15 30.45 1.52
C ILE A 136 -9.65 31.53 0.54
N ARG A 137 -9.59 31.28 -0.76
CA ARG A 137 -10.00 32.24 -1.78
C ARG A 137 -11.52 32.50 -1.79
N GLU A 138 -12.34 31.54 -1.39
CA GLU A 138 -13.77 31.74 -1.19
C GLU A 138 -14.06 32.81 -0.12
N HIS A 139 -13.25 32.90 0.93
CA HIS A 139 -13.49 33.74 2.10
C HIS A 139 -12.54 34.95 2.20
N ASN A 140 -11.35 34.94 1.58
CA ASN A 140 -10.40 36.02 1.56
C ASN A 140 -9.69 36.14 0.21
N GLN A 141 -9.92 37.26 -0.48
CA GLN A 141 -9.38 37.54 -1.81
C GLN A 141 -8.10 38.39 -1.78
N THR A 142 -7.72 38.97 -0.63
CA THR A 142 -6.67 40.00 -0.52
C THR A 142 -5.35 39.47 0.03
N ALA A 143 -5.39 38.59 1.02
CA ALA A 143 -4.20 38.01 1.64
C ALA A 143 -3.36 37.23 0.61
N LYS A 144 -2.03 37.39 0.67
CA LYS A 144 -1.11 36.64 -0.20
C LYS A 144 -0.89 35.24 0.33
N ILE A 145 -1.21 34.22 -0.48
CA ILE A 145 -0.99 32.80 -0.15
C ILE A 145 0.44 32.44 -0.50
N ILE A 146 1.18 31.97 0.52
CA ILE A 146 2.57 31.54 0.42
C ILE A 146 2.61 30.03 0.70
N VAL A 147 3.08 29.23 -0.27
CA VAL A 147 3.21 27.77 -0.11
C VAL A 147 4.68 27.39 -0.11
N GLY A 148 5.11 26.65 0.90
CA GLY A 148 6.49 26.19 1.04
C GLY A 148 6.58 24.77 1.59
N GLY A 149 7.81 24.33 1.85
CA GLY A 149 8.09 23.02 2.44
C GLY A 149 8.62 21.97 1.44
N PRO A 150 8.81 20.71 1.89
CA PRO A 150 9.59 19.71 1.17
C PRO A 150 9.09 19.40 -0.24
N TYR A 151 7.78 19.30 -0.46
CA TYR A 151 7.23 19.03 -1.78
C TYR A 151 7.62 20.13 -2.78
N ILE A 152 7.45 21.40 -2.39
CA ILE A 152 7.75 22.55 -3.25
C ILE A 152 9.26 22.69 -3.48
N SER A 153 10.08 22.58 -2.42
CA SER A 153 11.53 22.77 -2.52
C SER A 153 12.24 21.70 -3.36
N ASN A 154 11.61 20.56 -3.60
CA ASN A 154 12.14 19.50 -4.45
C ASN A 154 11.85 19.72 -5.95
N GLN A 155 10.80 20.47 -6.30
CA GLN A 155 10.35 20.60 -7.71
C GLN A 155 11.40 21.20 -8.65
N PRO A 156 12.17 22.26 -8.27
CA PRO A 156 13.21 22.78 -9.15
C PRO A 156 14.34 21.81 -9.48
N LYS A 157 14.50 20.75 -8.66
CA LYS A 157 15.50 19.69 -8.86
C LYS A 157 14.99 18.57 -9.80
N LEU A 158 13.67 18.43 -9.94
CA LEU A 158 13.01 17.33 -10.64
C LEU A 158 12.47 17.72 -12.02
N GLY A 159 12.13 19.01 -12.24
CA GLY A 159 11.43 19.47 -13.42
C GLY A 159 12.19 20.50 -14.24
N ASP A 160 11.87 20.57 -15.54
CA ASP A 160 12.26 21.68 -16.37
C ASP A 160 11.42 22.94 -16.05
N PRO A 161 11.87 24.15 -16.47
CA PRO A 161 11.18 25.40 -16.15
C PRO A 161 9.72 25.44 -16.62
N VAL A 162 9.34 24.73 -17.68
CA VAL A 162 7.98 24.73 -18.22
C VAL A 162 7.09 23.88 -17.31
N SER A 163 7.55 22.71 -16.90
CA SER A 163 6.85 21.85 -15.96
C SER A 163 6.65 22.54 -14.61
N LEU A 164 7.65 23.27 -14.13
CA LEU A 164 7.57 24.06 -12.89
C LEU A 164 6.50 25.17 -12.98
N GLN A 165 6.46 25.89 -14.09
CA GLN A 165 5.43 26.92 -14.35
C GLN A 165 4.01 26.31 -14.35
N ARG A 166 3.85 25.14 -15.00
CA ARG A 166 2.56 24.42 -15.03
C ARG A 166 2.14 23.99 -13.64
N LEU A 167 3.04 23.43 -12.86
CA LEU A 167 2.78 23.00 -11.49
C LEU A 167 2.35 24.19 -10.61
N PHE A 168 3.10 25.29 -10.63
CA PHE A 168 2.76 26.45 -9.83
C PHE A 168 1.43 27.08 -10.26
N SER A 169 1.15 27.12 -11.57
CA SER A 169 -0.14 27.56 -12.08
C SER A 169 -1.28 26.65 -11.67
N TYR A 170 -1.05 25.35 -11.63
CA TYR A 170 -2.02 24.35 -11.20
C TYR A 170 -2.34 24.45 -9.71
N ILE A 171 -1.34 24.64 -8.84
CA ILE A 171 -1.53 24.83 -7.40
C ILE A 171 -2.22 26.18 -7.11
N GLY A 172 -1.85 27.27 -7.79
CA GLY A 172 -2.56 28.54 -7.79
C GLY A 172 -2.25 29.46 -6.61
N ALA A 173 -1.18 29.23 -5.83
CA ALA A 173 -0.72 30.16 -4.80
C ALA A 173 -0.12 31.45 -5.40
N ASP A 174 -0.01 32.53 -4.62
CA ASP A 174 0.63 33.76 -5.08
C ASP A 174 2.16 33.65 -5.08
N ILE A 175 2.71 32.95 -4.08
CA ILE A 175 4.15 32.84 -3.84
C ILE A 175 4.49 31.41 -3.41
N PHE A 176 5.59 30.87 -3.93
CA PHE A 176 6.17 29.61 -3.52
C PHE A 176 7.54 29.83 -2.90
N VAL A 177 7.80 29.21 -1.74
CA VAL A 177 9.13 29.18 -1.12
C VAL A 177 9.83 27.91 -1.61
N ILE A 178 10.90 28.09 -2.38
CA ILE A 178 11.64 27.01 -3.06
C ILE A 178 12.94 26.61 -2.32
N SER A 179 13.16 27.13 -1.14
CA SER A 179 14.27 26.77 -0.26
C SER A 179 13.99 25.48 0.50
N SER A 180 15.03 24.73 0.81
CA SER A 180 14.93 23.53 1.67
C SER A 180 14.74 23.88 3.16
N GLU A 181 15.08 25.07 3.59
CA GLU A 181 14.77 25.65 4.93
C GLU A 181 13.52 26.52 4.83
N GLY A 182 13.59 27.65 4.18
CA GLY A 182 12.45 28.49 3.80
C GLY A 182 12.00 29.52 4.83
N GLU A 183 12.47 29.46 6.07
CA GLU A 183 12.06 30.34 7.14
C GLU A 183 12.50 31.80 6.89
N ALA A 184 13.74 31.96 6.43
CA ALA A 184 14.25 33.32 6.12
C ALA A 184 13.59 33.87 4.86
N ALA A 185 13.33 33.03 3.84
CA ALA A 185 12.60 33.43 2.64
C ALA A 185 11.18 33.90 2.99
N LEU A 186 10.47 33.18 3.89
CA LEU A 186 9.15 33.59 4.39
C LEU A 186 9.19 34.97 5.05
N VAL A 187 10.10 35.19 5.99
CA VAL A 187 10.27 36.48 6.70
C VAL A 187 10.58 37.61 5.72
N ASN A 188 11.52 37.41 4.80
CA ASN A 188 11.91 38.43 3.82
C ASN A 188 10.76 38.75 2.85
N THR A 189 9.98 37.73 2.46
CA THR A 189 8.76 37.92 1.64
C THR A 189 7.74 38.80 2.38
N ILE A 190 7.44 38.50 3.66
CA ILE A 190 6.48 39.28 4.46
C ILE A 190 6.97 40.71 4.62
N ARG A 191 8.26 40.92 4.91
CA ARG A 191 8.87 42.25 5.02
C ARG A 191 8.77 43.04 3.74
N ALA A 192 9.07 42.42 2.59
CA ALA A 192 8.97 43.08 1.28
C ALA A 192 7.51 43.49 0.99
N LEU A 193 6.54 42.61 1.28
CA LEU A 193 5.11 42.95 1.14
C LEU A 193 4.67 44.11 2.05
N LYS A 194 5.10 44.12 3.31
CA LYS A 194 4.83 45.21 4.27
C LYS A 194 5.41 46.55 3.79
N ALA A 195 6.64 46.51 3.30
CA ALA A 195 7.34 47.71 2.80
C ALA A 195 6.87 48.12 1.38
N LYS A 196 6.04 47.31 0.73
CA LYS A 196 5.68 47.45 -0.70
C LYS A 196 6.90 47.44 -1.64
N ASP A 197 7.95 46.72 -1.24
CA ASP A 197 9.15 46.51 -2.02
C ASP A 197 8.94 45.40 -3.07
N SER A 198 9.86 45.36 -4.07
CA SER A 198 9.83 44.37 -5.12
C SER A 198 10.23 42.96 -4.59
N LEU A 199 9.37 41.96 -4.82
CA LEU A 199 9.66 40.59 -4.52
C LEU A 199 10.84 40.02 -5.33
N ALA A 200 11.23 40.62 -6.44
CA ALA A 200 12.40 40.24 -7.23
C ALA A 200 13.73 40.33 -6.44
N LYS A 201 13.75 41.05 -5.31
CA LYS A 201 14.92 41.15 -4.42
C LYS A 201 14.97 40.08 -3.33
N VAL A 202 13.92 39.25 -3.21
CA VAL A 202 13.83 38.17 -2.22
C VAL A 202 14.33 36.87 -2.87
N ASP A 203 15.39 36.29 -2.30
CA ASP A 203 15.89 35.01 -2.78
C ASP A 203 14.98 33.83 -2.35
N ASN A 204 15.14 32.71 -3.03
CA ASN A 204 14.50 31.43 -2.71
C ASN A 204 12.97 31.42 -2.86
N ILE A 205 12.41 32.27 -3.70
CA ILE A 205 10.96 32.28 -3.96
C ILE A 205 10.64 32.19 -5.46
N ALA A 206 9.41 31.77 -5.73
CA ALA A 206 8.76 32.03 -7.02
C ALA A 206 7.46 32.80 -6.75
N TYR A 207 7.25 33.95 -7.40
CA TYR A 207 6.08 34.77 -7.19
C TYR A 207 5.32 35.00 -8.50
N ARG A 208 4.03 35.18 -8.40
CA ARG A 208 3.13 35.37 -9.55
C ARG A 208 3.19 36.81 -10.05
N GLU A 209 3.49 36.98 -11.35
CA GLU A 209 3.40 38.23 -12.06
C GLU A 209 2.57 38.02 -13.33
N GLY A 210 1.35 38.56 -13.33
CA GLY A 210 0.36 38.26 -14.38
C GLY A 210 0.02 36.78 -14.43
N ASN A 211 0.29 36.15 -15.58
CA ASN A 211 0.03 34.72 -15.82
C ASN A 211 1.28 33.84 -15.68
N LYS A 212 2.39 34.38 -15.19
CA LYS A 212 3.65 33.65 -15.03
C LYS A 212 4.18 33.73 -13.62
N TYR A 213 5.04 32.77 -13.25
CA TYR A 213 5.80 32.81 -12.02
C TYR A 213 7.24 33.20 -12.33
N ILE A 214 7.70 34.23 -11.63
CA ILE A 214 9.11 34.66 -11.66
C ILE A 214 9.86 33.92 -10.56
N VAL A 215 10.84 33.12 -10.94
CA VAL A 215 11.73 32.41 -10.01
C VAL A 215 12.91 33.34 -9.71
N THR A 216 13.15 33.63 -8.44
CA THR A 216 14.23 34.53 -8.00
C THR A 216 15.55 33.78 -7.81
N GLY A 217 16.60 34.51 -7.43
CA GLY A 217 17.89 33.93 -7.07
C GLY A 217 17.80 32.94 -5.91
N THR A 218 18.79 32.06 -5.82
CA THR A 218 18.89 31.10 -4.71
C THR A 218 20.06 31.46 -3.80
N SER A 219 19.81 31.42 -2.50
CA SER A 219 20.83 31.64 -1.47
C SER A 219 20.72 30.58 -0.38
N ILE A 220 21.82 30.24 0.28
CA ILE A 220 21.81 29.34 1.42
C ILE A 220 21.30 30.08 2.65
N GLU A 221 20.21 29.58 3.24
CA GLU A 221 19.70 30.11 4.50
C GLU A 221 20.60 29.66 5.67
N SER A 222 20.75 30.52 6.66
CA SER A 222 21.40 30.20 7.93
C SER A 222 20.37 30.33 9.05
N ASN A 223 19.84 29.18 9.48
CA ASN A 223 18.88 29.10 10.58
C ASN A 223 19.47 28.23 11.71
N PRO A 224 20.35 28.80 12.61
CA PRO A 224 20.95 28.03 13.68
C PRO A 224 19.87 27.45 14.62
N LEU A 225 20.03 26.17 15.02
CA LEU A 225 19.07 25.52 15.92
C LEU A 225 18.95 26.25 17.26
N GLU A 226 20.07 26.63 17.84
CA GLU A 226 20.19 27.29 19.14
C GLU A 226 19.44 28.64 19.23
N GLU A 227 19.36 29.36 18.11
CA GLU A 227 18.68 30.64 18.00
C GLU A 227 17.17 30.49 17.72
N ASN A 228 16.76 29.31 17.24
CA ASN A 228 15.40 29.07 16.73
C ASN A 228 14.64 27.95 17.47
N MET A 229 15.04 27.63 18.72
CA MET A 229 14.30 26.77 19.62
C MET A 229 12.88 27.31 19.85
N VAL A 230 11.91 26.43 20.04
CA VAL A 230 10.50 26.81 20.20
C VAL A 230 10.29 27.61 21.50
N ASP A 231 9.54 28.69 21.43
CA ASP A 231 9.03 29.42 22.59
C ASP A 231 7.56 29.03 22.82
N TYR A 232 7.37 28.08 23.73
CA TYR A 232 6.03 27.55 24.03
C TYR A 232 5.13 28.59 24.75
N SER A 233 5.68 29.65 25.29
CA SER A 233 4.89 30.73 25.94
C SER A 233 4.03 31.52 24.95
N LEU A 234 4.32 31.42 23.66
CA LEU A 234 3.55 32.06 22.58
C LEU A 234 2.24 31.31 22.24
N PHE A 235 2.03 30.15 22.80
CA PHE A 235 0.89 29.26 22.45
C PHE A 235 0.04 28.98 23.68
N PRO A 236 -1.30 29.00 23.56
CA PRO A 236 -2.20 28.66 24.67
C PRO A 236 -1.90 27.23 25.19
N ARG A 237 -1.79 27.10 26.52
CA ARG A 237 -1.49 25.82 27.17
C ARG A 237 -2.49 24.70 26.80
N GLU A 238 -3.76 25.08 26.69
CA GLU A 238 -4.86 24.21 26.30
C GLU A 238 -4.74 23.67 24.86
N GLU A 239 -3.99 24.32 23.96
CA GLU A 239 -3.78 23.87 22.58
C GLU A 239 -2.51 23.03 22.43
N ILE A 240 -1.56 23.08 23.39
CA ILE A 240 -0.33 22.28 23.37
C ILE A 240 -0.66 20.79 23.65
N ASN A 241 -1.70 20.54 24.46
CA ASN A 241 -2.14 19.18 24.85
C ASN A 241 -1.08 18.39 25.65
N GLU A 242 -1.18 17.05 25.57
CA GLU A 242 -0.34 16.11 26.32
C GLU A 242 0.84 15.60 25.51
N PHE A 243 0.89 15.92 24.22
CA PHE A 243 1.83 15.37 23.26
C PHE A 243 2.59 16.49 22.53
N VAL A 244 3.89 16.55 22.73
CA VAL A 244 4.75 17.56 22.10
C VAL A 244 5.79 16.90 21.22
N THR A 245 6.06 17.49 20.07
CA THR A 245 7.18 17.11 19.22
C THR A 245 8.28 18.16 19.31
N THR A 246 9.53 17.72 19.45
CA THR A 246 10.70 18.60 19.44
C THR A 246 11.84 18.01 18.63
N ARG A 247 12.79 18.84 18.20
CA ARG A 247 14.00 18.42 17.52
C ARG A 247 15.23 18.95 18.21
N THR A 248 16.25 18.12 18.34
CA THR A 248 17.55 18.47 18.92
C THR A 248 18.67 18.46 17.90
N ALA A 249 18.38 18.01 16.68
CA ALA A 249 19.34 17.98 15.58
C ALA A 249 18.66 18.35 14.24
N LYS A 250 19.48 18.69 13.26
CA LYS A 250 19.09 18.98 11.88
C LYS A 250 19.91 18.14 10.95
N SER A 251 19.26 17.53 9.95
CA SER A 251 19.87 16.63 8.98
C SER A 251 20.32 15.30 9.61
N CYS A 252 21.03 14.48 8.85
CA CYS A 252 21.53 13.18 9.24
C CYS A 252 22.98 13.03 8.76
N PRO A 253 23.90 12.46 9.58
CA PRO A 253 25.31 12.32 9.19
C PRO A 253 25.58 11.17 8.21
N PHE A 254 24.56 10.36 7.88
CA PHE A 254 24.69 9.19 6.99
C PHE A 254 24.27 9.51 5.55
N SER A 255 24.68 8.64 4.64
CA SER A 255 24.43 8.76 3.19
C SER A 255 23.77 7.50 2.62
N CYS A 256 22.70 7.02 3.27
CA CYS A 256 21.94 5.88 2.79
C CYS A 256 21.40 6.16 1.38
N SER A 257 21.56 5.18 0.45
CA SER A 257 21.27 5.39 -0.97
C SER A 257 19.78 5.57 -1.30
N PHE A 258 18.89 5.13 -0.43
CA PHE A 258 17.43 5.32 -0.55
C PHE A 258 16.92 6.66 0.01
N CYS A 259 17.76 7.43 0.72
CA CYS A 259 17.32 8.59 1.49
C CYS A 259 17.83 9.91 0.86
N GLY A 260 16.89 10.76 0.44
CA GLY A 260 17.19 12.11 -0.06
C GLY A 260 17.31 13.18 1.04
N PHE A 261 17.07 12.85 2.31
CA PHE A 261 16.97 13.84 3.39
C PHE A 261 18.27 14.60 3.65
N PRO A 262 19.46 13.99 3.78
CA PRO A 262 20.70 14.73 4.01
C PRO A 262 21.03 15.73 2.89
N ALA A 263 20.70 15.37 1.64
CA ALA A 263 20.90 16.27 0.49
C ALA A 263 19.96 17.49 0.53
N ARG A 264 18.81 17.36 1.19
CA ARG A 264 17.83 18.44 1.35
C ARG A 264 18.07 19.29 2.59
N ALA A 265 18.36 18.63 3.73
CA ALA A 265 18.48 19.29 5.03
C ALA A 265 19.87 19.91 5.30
N GLY A 266 20.85 19.70 4.43
CA GLY A 266 22.19 20.25 4.52
C GLY A 266 23.09 19.52 5.52
N LYS A 267 24.08 20.24 6.09
CA LYS A 267 25.04 19.63 7.03
C LYS A 267 24.38 19.24 8.34
N TYR A 268 24.75 18.08 8.86
CA TYR A 268 24.33 17.62 10.18
C TYR A 268 24.80 18.58 11.28
N LYS A 269 23.87 19.02 12.11
CA LYS A 269 24.11 19.87 13.29
C LYS A 269 23.22 19.39 14.43
N TYR A 270 23.65 19.56 15.67
CA TYR A 270 22.89 19.19 16.85
C TYR A 270 23.12 20.17 18.00
N LEU A 271 22.15 20.29 18.90
CA LEU A 271 22.23 21.07 20.12
C LEU A 271 23.13 20.40 21.16
N GLY A 272 23.84 21.17 21.95
CA GLY A 272 24.54 20.71 23.16
C GLY A 272 23.54 20.18 24.20
N VAL A 273 24.02 19.39 25.14
CA VAL A 273 23.18 18.78 26.20
C VAL A 273 22.49 19.86 27.04
N ASP A 274 23.17 20.97 27.35
CA ASP A 274 22.65 22.12 28.07
C ASP A 274 21.46 22.80 27.38
N LEU A 275 21.48 22.86 26.05
CA LEU A 275 20.37 23.40 25.27
C LEU A 275 19.18 22.42 25.18
N VAL A 276 19.45 21.11 25.11
CA VAL A 276 18.40 20.11 25.22
C VAL A 276 17.75 20.13 26.59
N GLU A 277 18.54 20.28 27.66
CA GLU A 277 18.04 20.43 29.04
C GLU A 277 17.09 21.61 29.13
N ARG A 278 17.51 22.78 28.62
CA ARG A 278 16.66 23.99 28.60
C ARG A 278 15.35 23.80 27.84
N GLU A 279 15.38 23.10 26.71
CA GLU A 279 14.17 22.76 25.93
C GLU A 279 13.22 21.88 26.73
N LEU A 280 13.75 20.83 27.37
CA LEU A 280 12.94 19.91 28.19
C LEU A 280 12.42 20.58 29.47
N ASP A 281 13.16 21.50 30.07
CA ASP A 281 12.69 22.33 31.17
C ASP A 281 11.49 23.20 30.76
N ALA A 282 11.58 23.84 29.59
CA ALA A 282 10.47 24.66 29.06
C ALA A 282 9.23 23.77 28.78
N ILE A 283 9.41 22.57 28.25
CA ILE A 283 8.33 21.62 28.03
C ILE A 283 7.71 21.17 29.37
N ARG A 284 8.52 20.92 30.41
CA ARG A 284 8.00 20.55 31.74
C ARG A 284 7.19 21.70 32.36
N GLU A 285 7.55 22.95 32.13
CA GLU A 285 6.84 24.13 32.66
C GLU A 285 5.44 24.30 32.06
N ILE A 286 5.15 23.71 30.91
CA ILE A 286 3.79 23.67 30.32
C ILE A 286 2.82 22.94 31.28
N GLY A 287 3.27 21.87 31.93
CA GLY A 287 2.54 21.15 32.98
C GLY A 287 1.52 20.10 32.47
N SER A 288 1.08 20.16 31.21
CA SER A 288 0.14 19.20 30.59
C SER A 288 0.85 18.07 29.84
N VAL A 289 2.11 18.26 29.46
CA VAL A 289 2.83 17.32 28.59
C VAL A 289 3.17 16.03 29.33
N THR A 290 2.76 14.92 28.76
CA THR A 290 3.04 13.56 29.23
C THR A 290 3.89 12.75 28.26
N THR A 291 3.97 13.18 27.00
CA THR A 291 4.76 12.53 25.96
C THR A 291 5.52 13.53 25.10
N VAL A 292 6.82 13.26 24.90
CA VAL A 292 7.68 14.02 23.99
C VAL A 292 8.17 13.10 22.87
N THR A 293 7.91 13.48 21.62
CA THR A 293 8.50 12.81 20.45
C THR A 293 9.68 13.62 19.92
N PHE A 294 10.87 13.03 19.97
CA PHE A 294 12.05 13.58 19.30
C PHE A 294 12.00 13.24 17.81
N ILE A 295 11.80 14.26 16.98
CA ILE A 295 11.65 14.06 15.51
C ILE A 295 13.01 14.14 14.77
N ASP A 296 14.11 14.01 15.48
CA ASP A 296 15.45 13.90 14.89
C ASP A 296 15.54 12.60 14.07
N ASP A 297 16.04 12.65 12.84
CA ASP A 297 16.20 11.43 12.00
C ASP A 297 17.18 10.40 12.59
N THR A 298 18.05 10.85 13.54
CA THR A 298 19.01 10.01 14.26
C THR A 298 19.28 10.60 15.64
N PHE A 299 18.34 10.43 16.58
CA PHE A 299 18.47 11.05 17.92
C PHE A 299 19.67 10.52 18.72
N ASN A 300 19.99 9.24 18.57
CA ASN A 300 21.08 8.57 19.28
C ASN A 300 22.48 8.77 18.64
N VAL A 301 22.63 9.79 17.77
CA VAL A 301 23.94 10.11 17.15
C VAL A 301 24.29 11.57 17.44
N PRO A 302 25.52 11.87 17.96
CA PRO A 302 26.57 10.95 18.39
C PRO A 302 26.22 10.20 19.68
N LYS A 303 26.73 8.98 19.83
CA LYS A 303 26.38 8.07 20.94
C LYS A 303 26.69 8.67 22.32
N GLU A 304 27.84 9.29 22.50
CA GLU A 304 28.22 9.85 23.82
C GLU A 304 27.32 11.02 24.21
N ARG A 305 27.02 11.95 23.27
CA ARG A 305 26.01 12.99 23.50
C ARG A 305 24.67 12.40 23.92
N PHE A 306 24.23 11.36 23.26
CA PHE A 306 22.96 10.71 23.59
C PHE A 306 22.98 10.13 25.02
N LYS A 307 24.04 9.42 25.43
CA LYS A 307 24.20 8.96 26.82
C LYS A 307 24.18 10.10 27.84
N GLU A 308 24.81 11.23 27.52
CA GLU A 308 24.78 12.41 28.39
C GLU A 308 23.36 13.01 28.50
N ILE A 309 22.61 13.08 27.41
CA ILE A 309 21.18 13.48 27.42
C ILE A 309 20.36 12.52 28.30
N LEU A 310 20.54 11.20 28.16
CA LEU A 310 19.80 10.23 28.98
C LEU A 310 20.13 10.36 30.46
N ARG A 311 21.41 10.54 30.82
CA ARG A 311 21.83 10.76 32.20
C ARG A 311 21.24 12.07 32.76
N MET A 312 21.20 13.13 31.98
CA MET A 312 20.55 14.41 32.30
C MET A 312 19.06 14.21 32.54
N MET A 313 18.35 13.51 31.65
CA MET A 313 16.92 13.23 31.82
C MET A 313 16.62 12.42 33.08
N ILE A 314 17.45 11.42 33.40
CA ILE A 314 17.34 10.63 34.63
C ILE A 314 17.54 11.53 35.85
N ARG A 315 18.58 12.37 35.85
CA ARG A 315 18.89 13.33 36.95
C ARG A 315 17.74 14.28 37.22
N ASN A 316 17.13 14.82 36.15
CA ASN A 316 16.10 15.84 36.26
C ASN A 316 14.69 15.27 36.46
N ASN A 317 14.49 13.98 36.24
CA ASN A 317 13.23 13.27 36.43
C ASN A 317 12.00 14.06 35.91
N TYR A 318 11.95 14.28 34.61
CA TYR A 318 10.94 15.15 33.99
C TYR A 318 9.48 14.66 34.13
N GLY A 319 9.26 13.40 34.40
CA GLY A 319 7.92 12.84 34.60
C GLY A 319 7.14 12.53 33.32
N PHE A 320 7.59 12.92 32.14
CA PHE A 320 7.00 12.54 30.86
C PHE A 320 7.72 11.34 30.24
N LYS A 321 7.02 10.65 29.36
CA LYS A 321 7.58 9.59 28.48
C LYS A 321 8.11 10.22 27.18
N TRP A 322 8.97 9.48 26.48
CA TRP A 322 9.46 9.95 25.19
C TRP A 322 9.70 8.81 24.20
N ASN A 323 9.66 9.14 22.90
CA ASN A 323 9.94 8.24 21.79
C ASN A 323 10.77 8.96 20.71
N SER A 324 11.46 8.21 19.86
CA SER A 324 12.33 8.76 18.82
C SER A 324 12.67 7.77 17.72
N PHE A 325 13.23 8.25 16.61
CA PHE A 325 13.99 7.40 15.70
C PHE A 325 15.30 6.94 16.36
N TYR A 326 15.69 5.71 16.08
CA TYR A 326 16.83 5.07 16.70
C TYR A 326 17.62 4.20 15.71
N ARG A 327 18.94 4.31 15.76
CA ARG A 327 19.85 3.47 14.96
C ARG A 327 20.48 2.39 15.85
N SER A 328 20.25 1.13 15.50
CA SER A 328 20.72 -0.03 16.28
C SER A 328 22.25 -0.16 16.28
N ASP A 329 22.96 0.30 15.24
CA ASP A 329 24.43 0.29 15.14
C ASP A 329 25.12 1.41 15.96
N HIS A 330 24.34 2.32 16.55
CA HIS A 330 24.82 3.43 17.40
C HIS A 330 24.34 3.32 18.86
N GLY A 331 24.07 2.12 19.35
CA GLY A 331 23.70 1.82 20.72
C GLY A 331 24.47 0.61 21.27
N ASP A 332 24.49 0.51 22.59
CA ASP A 332 25.00 -0.64 23.33
C ASP A 332 24.04 -0.96 24.48
N GLU A 333 24.33 -2.01 25.26
CA GLU A 333 23.50 -2.43 26.40
C GLU A 333 23.29 -1.29 27.41
N GLU A 334 24.38 -0.56 27.77
CA GLU A 334 24.28 0.60 28.66
C GLU A 334 23.34 1.68 28.10
N THR A 335 23.43 1.95 26.80
CA THR A 335 22.56 2.95 26.15
C THR A 335 21.10 2.56 26.30
N ILE A 336 20.76 1.30 26.03
CA ILE A 336 19.37 0.81 26.09
C ILE A 336 18.86 0.79 27.54
N GLU A 337 19.69 0.39 28.51
CA GLU A 337 19.35 0.46 29.93
C GLU A 337 19.08 1.93 30.36
N LEU A 338 19.93 2.87 29.94
CA LEU A 338 19.72 4.31 30.21
C LEU A 338 18.41 4.81 29.56
N MET A 339 18.07 4.36 28.35
CA MET A 339 16.82 4.73 27.69
C MET A 339 15.60 4.34 28.53
N GLY A 340 15.54 3.10 28.98
CA GLY A 340 14.43 2.63 29.85
C GLY A 340 14.34 3.46 31.14
N LYS A 341 15.47 3.74 31.80
CA LYS A 341 15.53 4.58 33.02
C LYS A 341 15.14 6.03 32.76
N ALA A 342 15.43 6.57 31.58
CA ALA A 342 15.11 7.94 31.17
C ALA A 342 13.64 8.08 30.70
N GLY A 343 12.84 7.03 30.74
CA GLY A 343 11.43 7.05 30.37
C GLY A 343 11.14 6.87 28.88
N CYS A 344 12.06 6.27 28.12
CA CYS A 344 11.79 5.88 26.73
C CYS A 344 10.63 4.88 26.69
N GLU A 345 9.58 5.19 25.97
CA GLU A 345 8.43 4.28 25.78
C GLU A 345 8.50 3.52 24.45
N GLY A 346 9.27 4.01 23.48
CA GLY A 346 9.47 3.30 22.23
C GLY A 346 10.39 3.98 21.24
N VAL A 347 10.81 3.20 20.24
CA VAL A 347 11.71 3.64 19.18
C VAL A 347 11.26 3.16 17.80
N PHE A 348 11.55 4.02 16.80
CA PHE A 348 11.32 3.75 15.38
C PHE A 348 12.65 3.33 14.75
N LEU A 349 12.74 2.05 14.39
CA LEU A 349 13.95 1.44 13.84
C LEU A 349 13.88 1.45 12.31
N GLY A 350 14.78 2.18 11.67
CA GLY A 350 15.03 1.99 10.23
C GLY A 350 15.82 0.70 10.05
N VAL A 351 15.16 -0.42 9.90
CA VAL A 351 15.79 -1.71 9.60
C VAL A 351 16.17 -1.78 8.14
N GLU A 352 15.26 -1.41 7.28
CA GLU A 352 15.26 -1.35 5.82
C GLU A 352 15.34 -2.74 5.18
N SER A 353 16.21 -3.65 5.66
CA SER A 353 16.30 -5.04 5.22
C SER A 353 16.93 -5.92 6.30
N GLY A 354 16.53 -7.20 6.35
CA GLY A 354 17.22 -8.22 7.14
C GLY A 354 18.41 -8.84 6.43
N SER A 355 18.68 -8.46 5.18
CA SER A 355 19.80 -8.96 4.40
C SER A 355 21.02 -8.04 4.46
N ASP A 356 22.17 -8.56 4.87
CA ASP A 356 23.42 -7.79 4.87
C ASP A 356 23.86 -7.39 3.46
N VAL A 357 23.48 -8.15 2.44
CA VAL A 357 23.71 -7.82 1.02
C VAL A 357 22.92 -6.56 0.66
N MET A 358 21.65 -6.50 1.01
CA MET A 358 20.80 -5.35 0.75
C MET A 358 21.21 -4.14 1.57
N LEU A 359 21.51 -4.29 2.87
CA LEU A 359 21.97 -3.20 3.72
C LEU A 359 23.27 -2.56 3.19
N LYS A 360 24.18 -3.36 2.63
CA LYS A 360 25.39 -2.87 1.96
C LYS A 360 25.04 -2.08 0.68
N ARG A 361 24.11 -2.57 -0.15
CA ARG A 361 23.63 -1.86 -1.36
C ARG A 361 22.94 -0.55 -1.01
N MET A 362 22.18 -0.53 0.06
CA MET A 362 21.53 0.66 0.61
C MET A 362 22.51 1.65 1.24
N ASN A 363 23.81 1.34 1.24
CA ASN A 363 24.85 2.13 1.93
C ASN A 363 24.54 2.38 3.41
N LYS A 364 23.91 1.42 4.06
CA LYS A 364 23.60 1.46 5.48
C LYS A 364 24.76 0.86 6.28
N THR A 365 25.13 1.50 7.38
CA THR A 365 26.23 1.01 8.25
C THR A 365 25.79 -0.12 9.16
N ALA A 366 24.53 -0.11 9.61
CA ALA A 366 23.92 -1.20 10.39
C ALA A 366 23.90 -2.52 9.60
N ARG A 367 24.01 -3.63 10.33
CA ARG A 367 23.94 -4.99 9.83
C ARG A 367 22.86 -5.78 10.55
N GLN A 368 22.45 -6.91 9.99
CA GLN A 368 21.44 -7.80 10.56
C GLN A 368 21.70 -8.10 12.05
N LYS A 369 22.95 -8.40 12.40
CA LYS A 369 23.38 -8.68 13.78
C LYS A 369 23.08 -7.54 14.77
N ASP A 370 23.09 -6.28 14.31
CA ASP A 370 22.83 -5.13 15.17
C ASP A 370 21.34 -5.08 15.57
N TYR A 371 20.44 -5.49 14.67
CA TYR A 371 18.99 -5.61 14.96
C TYR A 371 18.69 -6.83 15.82
N ILE A 372 19.34 -7.97 15.53
CA ILE A 372 19.22 -9.21 16.34
C ILE A 372 19.63 -8.96 17.79
N LYS A 373 20.63 -8.10 18.00
CA LYS A 373 21.06 -7.72 19.36
C LYS A 373 20.14 -6.68 19.99
N ALA A 374 19.79 -5.62 19.27
CA ALA A 374 19.13 -4.45 19.86
C ALA A 374 17.66 -4.71 20.21
N ILE A 375 16.87 -5.41 19.35
CA ILE A 375 15.42 -5.55 19.53
C ILE A 375 15.07 -6.32 20.82
N PRO A 376 15.70 -7.48 21.15
CA PRO A 376 15.48 -8.13 22.45
C PRO A 376 15.86 -7.24 23.64
N LEU A 377 16.98 -6.53 23.58
CA LEU A 377 17.42 -5.63 24.66
C LEU A 377 16.42 -4.48 24.89
N LEU A 378 15.85 -3.91 23.81
CA LEU A 378 14.81 -2.90 23.92
C LEU A 378 13.57 -3.45 24.62
N ARG A 379 13.15 -4.67 24.28
CA ARG A 379 12.02 -5.35 24.93
C ARG A 379 12.29 -5.57 26.42
N ASP A 380 13.50 -6.05 26.79
CA ASP A 380 13.87 -6.28 28.18
C ASP A 380 13.93 -4.98 29.00
N ALA A 381 14.23 -3.85 28.34
CA ALA A 381 14.21 -2.51 28.93
C ALA A 381 12.79 -1.89 28.96
N GLY A 382 11.75 -2.57 28.47
CA GLY A 382 10.38 -2.07 28.40
C GLY A 382 10.16 -1.01 27.32
N VAL A 383 11.01 -0.96 26.30
CA VAL A 383 10.96 -0.01 25.18
C VAL A 383 10.30 -0.68 23.97
N THR A 384 9.16 -0.15 23.54
CA THR A 384 8.40 -0.64 22.38
C THR A 384 9.20 -0.44 21.10
N SER A 385 9.31 -1.49 20.29
CA SER A 385 10.07 -1.47 19.04
C SER A 385 9.18 -1.45 17.80
N HIS A 386 9.44 -0.52 16.86
CA HIS A 386 8.79 -0.43 15.56
C HIS A 386 9.84 -0.64 14.46
N ALA A 387 9.78 -1.75 13.74
CA ALA A 387 10.73 -2.09 12.68
C ALA A 387 10.18 -1.68 11.30
N ASN A 388 10.90 -0.84 10.57
CA ASN A 388 10.56 -0.44 9.21
C ASN A 388 11.46 -1.13 8.21
N VAL A 389 10.85 -1.72 7.16
CA VAL A 389 11.53 -2.46 6.07
C VAL A 389 11.12 -1.85 4.74
N ILE A 390 12.05 -1.76 3.80
CA ILE A 390 11.81 -1.35 2.42
C ILE A 390 11.80 -2.59 1.54
N VAL A 391 10.75 -2.76 0.73
CA VAL A 391 10.59 -3.89 -0.20
C VAL A 391 10.67 -3.37 -1.64
N GLY A 392 11.42 -4.07 -2.48
CA GLY A 392 11.61 -3.72 -3.88
C GLY A 392 12.74 -2.72 -4.15
N PHE A 393 13.71 -2.57 -3.22
CA PHE A 393 14.89 -1.75 -3.50
C PHE A 393 15.78 -2.40 -4.57
N PRO A 394 16.42 -1.64 -5.50
CA PRO A 394 17.21 -2.20 -6.58
C PRO A 394 18.22 -3.27 -6.15
N GLY A 395 18.09 -4.44 -6.76
CA GLY A 395 18.89 -5.61 -6.45
C GLY A 395 18.34 -6.53 -5.38
N GLU A 396 17.15 -6.26 -4.82
CA GLU A 396 16.45 -7.20 -3.95
C GLU A 396 15.97 -8.42 -4.73
N THR A 397 15.99 -9.57 -4.08
CA THR A 397 15.52 -10.86 -4.59
C THR A 397 14.62 -11.52 -3.57
N LEU A 398 14.00 -12.66 -3.94
CA LEU A 398 13.20 -13.45 -3.00
C LEU A 398 14.00 -13.93 -1.79
N GLU A 399 15.24 -14.34 -2.02
CA GLU A 399 16.11 -14.84 -0.96
C GLU A 399 16.42 -13.71 0.04
N THR A 400 16.79 -12.51 -0.45
CA THR A 400 17.10 -11.37 0.43
C THR A 400 15.88 -10.85 1.17
N LEU A 401 14.68 -10.95 0.57
CA LEU A 401 13.44 -10.67 1.26
C LEU A 401 13.13 -11.71 2.34
N GLN A 402 13.36 -13.00 2.04
CA GLN A 402 13.16 -14.08 3.02
C GLN A 402 14.07 -13.89 4.24
N GLU A 403 15.33 -13.44 4.07
CA GLU A 403 16.22 -13.06 5.18
C GLU A 403 15.59 -11.96 6.06
N SER A 404 14.84 -11.03 5.47
CA SER A 404 14.12 -9.97 6.21
C SER A 404 12.93 -10.53 7.00
N ILE A 405 12.15 -11.44 6.42
CA ILE A 405 11.04 -12.13 7.08
C ILE A 405 11.57 -12.96 8.26
N ASP A 406 12.59 -13.79 8.01
CA ASP A 406 13.20 -14.68 9.02
C ASP A 406 13.77 -13.87 10.20
N MET A 407 14.41 -12.74 9.92
CA MET A 407 14.90 -11.86 10.97
C MET A 407 13.75 -11.31 11.83
N ILE A 408 12.67 -10.75 11.21
CA ILE A 408 11.53 -10.21 11.96
C ILE A 408 10.89 -11.30 12.81
N GLU A 409 10.68 -12.50 12.25
CA GLU A 409 10.11 -13.64 12.99
C GLU A 409 11.02 -14.13 14.12
N SER A 410 12.35 -14.00 13.99
CA SER A 410 13.29 -14.40 15.04
C SER A 410 13.35 -13.41 16.19
N VAL A 411 13.42 -12.10 15.90
CA VAL A 411 13.59 -11.06 16.94
C VAL A 411 12.26 -10.52 17.47
N LYS A 412 11.19 -10.67 16.71
CA LYS A 412 9.80 -10.30 17.05
C LYS A 412 9.67 -8.87 17.58
N PRO A 413 9.94 -7.83 16.79
CA PRO A 413 9.64 -6.46 17.22
C PRO A 413 8.16 -6.35 17.57
N ASP A 414 7.77 -5.42 18.46
CA ASP A 414 6.36 -5.24 18.82
C ASP A 414 5.49 -4.93 17.61
N PHE A 415 6.01 -4.04 16.75
CA PHE A 415 5.37 -3.62 15.52
C PHE A 415 6.36 -3.66 14.35
N TYR A 416 5.83 -3.87 13.15
CA TYR A 416 6.60 -3.71 11.93
C TYR A 416 5.79 -3.06 10.82
N ARG A 417 6.50 -2.52 9.84
CA ARG A 417 5.94 -1.95 8.62
C ARG A 417 6.86 -2.33 7.46
N ALA A 418 6.32 -2.93 6.42
CA ALA A 418 7.02 -3.14 5.16
C ALA A 418 6.48 -2.12 4.15
N GLN A 419 7.37 -1.33 3.57
CA GLN A 419 7.04 -0.24 2.66
C GLN A 419 7.52 -0.58 1.27
N LEU A 420 6.63 -0.43 0.28
CA LEU A 420 7.06 -0.47 -1.12
C LEU A 420 8.10 0.62 -1.36
N TRP A 421 9.22 0.26 -2.00
CA TRP A 421 10.22 1.26 -2.37
C TRP A 421 9.59 2.37 -3.21
N TYR A 422 9.80 3.59 -2.77
CA TYR A 422 9.40 4.80 -3.50
C TYR A 422 10.61 5.32 -4.29
N ALA A 423 10.57 5.18 -5.62
CA ALA A 423 11.66 5.55 -6.51
C ALA A 423 11.76 7.08 -6.66
N ASP A 424 12.26 7.75 -5.63
CA ASP A 424 12.41 9.22 -5.59
C ASP A 424 13.69 9.66 -6.33
N PRO A 425 13.57 10.45 -7.41
CA PRO A 425 14.70 10.97 -8.17
C PRO A 425 15.68 11.86 -7.38
N VAL A 426 15.32 12.29 -6.18
CA VAL A 426 16.19 13.10 -5.30
C VAL A 426 17.17 12.25 -4.49
N THR A 427 16.96 10.92 -4.45
CA THR A 427 17.77 9.99 -3.67
C THR A 427 19.10 9.64 -4.34
N PRO A 428 20.17 9.31 -3.58
CA PRO A 428 21.46 8.96 -4.17
C PRO A 428 21.42 7.76 -5.12
N ILE A 429 20.50 6.79 -4.92
CA ILE A 429 20.37 5.62 -5.79
C ILE A 429 19.98 6.03 -7.22
N TRP A 430 19.27 7.16 -7.40
CA TRP A 430 18.87 7.65 -8.70
C TRP A 430 20.06 7.96 -9.64
N ASN A 431 21.22 8.34 -9.05
CA ASN A 431 22.46 8.55 -9.81
C ASN A 431 23.04 7.24 -10.38
N LYS A 432 22.55 6.11 -9.90
CA LYS A 432 22.93 4.75 -10.31
C LYS A 432 21.81 4.02 -11.05
N ARG A 433 20.75 4.72 -11.46
CA ARG A 433 19.58 4.11 -12.09
C ARG A 433 19.92 3.27 -13.32
N GLU A 434 20.92 3.69 -14.12
CA GLU A 434 21.38 2.95 -15.29
C GLU A 434 22.13 1.67 -14.91
N GLU A 435 22.90 1.69 -13.80
CA GLU A 435 23.63 0.53 -13.27
C GLU A 435 22.67 -0.60 -12.83
N TYR A 436 21.47 -0.24 -12.36
CA TYR A 436 20.46 -1.18 -11.87
C TYR A 436 19.28 -1.37 -12.81
N GLY A 437 19.33 -0.83 -14.02
CA GLY A 437 18.23 -0.91 -14.98
C GLY A 437 16.93 -0.23 -14.52
N VAL A 438 17.01 0.78 -13.62
CA VAL A 438 15.82 1.43 -13.06
C VAL A 438 15.10 2.25 -14.14
N GLN A 439 13.83 1.92 -14.37
CA GLN A 439 12.91 2.63 -15.25
C GLN A 439 11.70 3.11 -14.43
N GLY A 440 11.06 4.19 -14.87
CA GLY A 440 9.93 4.79 -14.17
C GLY A 440 10.34 5.56 -12.91
N SER A 441 9.39 5.91 -12.04
CA SER A 441 9.62 6.65 -10.79
C SER A 441 8.41 6.54 -9.85
N MET A 442 8.56 7.04 -8.64
CA MET A 442 7.52 7.05 -7.60
C MET A 442 7.07 5.62 -7.24
N PHE A 443 5.81 5.24 -7.47
CA PHE A 443 5.26 3.90 -7.29
C PHE A 443 5.11 3.10 -8.59
N ASN A 444 5.58 3.65 -9.71
CA ASN A 444 5.55 2.97 -11.01
C ASN A 444 6.98 2.83 -11.55
N TRP A 445 7.63 1.73 -11.22
CA TRP A 445 9.02 1.47 -11.54
C TRP A 445 9.29 -0.01 -11.81
N SER A 446 10.38 -0.26 -12.53
CA SER A 446 11.01 -1.57 -12.67
C SER A 446 12.53 -1.45 -12.61
N HIS A 447 13.21 -2.54 -12.28
CA HIS A 447 14.66 -2.66 -12.34
C HIS A 447 15.06 -4.12 -12.62
N ASP A 448 16.36 -4.39 -12.72
CA ASP A 448 16.89 -5.69 -13.21
C ASP A 448 16.37 -6.91 -12.40
N THR A 449 15.96 -6.76 -11.15
CA THR A 449 15.58 -7.89 -10.30
C THR A 449 14.08 -7.98 -10.01
N MET A 450 13.32 -6.91 -10.15
CA MET A 450 11.85 -6.91 -10.01
C MET A 450 11.19 -5.60 -10.47
N ASP A 451 9.86 -5.58 -10.49
CA ASP A 451 9.03 -4.40 -10.70
C ASP A 451 8.17 -4.06 -9.47
N CYS A 452 7.49 -2.91 -9.55
CA CYS A 452 6.64 -2.43 -8.45
C CYS A 452 5.46 -3.36 -8.16
N HIS A 453 4.96 -4.12 -9.13
CA HIS A 453 3.86 -5.06 -8.94
C HIS A 453 4.34 -6.27 -8.13
N THR A 454 5.46 -6.87 -8.53
CA THR A 454 6.13 -7.95 -7.79
C THR A 454 6.44 -7.52 -6.35
N ALA A 455 7.01 -6.32 -6.17
CA ALA A 455 7.31 -5.81 -4.84
C ALA A 455 6.05 -5.58 -3.99
N SER A 456 4.94 -5.14 -4.59
CA SER A 456 3.64 -5.02 -3.90
C SER A 456 3.12 -6.38 -3.45
N ASP A 457 3.24 -7.42 -4.30
CA ASP A 457 2.90 -8.80 -3.94
C ASP A 457 3.70 -9.27 -2.71
N LEU A 458 4.98 -8.90 -2.66
CA LEU A 458 5.87 -9.25 -1.55
C LEU A 458 5.54 -8.48 -0.26
N VAL A 459 5.12 -7.22 -0.34
CA VAL A 459 4.59 -6.47 0.81
C VAL A 459 3.35 -7.15 1.37
N GLU A 460 2.40 -7.53 0.51
CA GLU A 460 1.19 -8.25 0.92
C GLU A 460 1.53 -9.64 1.51
N LYS A 461 2.51 -10.35 0.94
CA LYS A 461 3.04 -11.61 1.49
C LYS A 461 3.61 -11.41 2.91
N MET A 462 4.42 -10.39 3.14
CA MET A 462 4.93 -10.06 4.48
C MET A 462 3.79 -9.74 5.43
N PHE A 463 2.82 -8.93 5.00
CA PHE A 463 1.65 -8.56 5.81
C PHE A 463 0.83 -9.78 6.23
N VAL A 464 0.59 -10.72 5.31
CA VAL A 464 -0.21 -11.92 5.61
C VAL A 464 0.59 -12.94 6.40
N GLY A 465 1.88 -13.13 6.06
CA GLY A 465 2.71 -14.24 6.55
C GLY A 465 3.39 -14.02 7.89
N ILE A 466 3.73 -12.78 8.28
CA ILE A 466 4.42 -12.51 9.55
C ILE A 466 3.43 -12.54 10.72
N GLU A 467 3.69 -13.41 11.70
CA GLU A 467 2.88 -13.60 12.92
C GLU A 467 3.55 -13.08 14.19
N GLY A 468 4.88 -13.14 14.25
CA GLY A 468 5.67 -12.79 15.43
C GLY A 468 5.66 -11.30 15.79
N SER A 469 5.15 -10.44 14.86
CA SER A 469 5.11 -8.99 15.01
C SER A 469 3.80 -8.44 14.45
N ILE A 470 3.37 -7.25 14.90
CA ILE A 470 2.10 -6.64 14.49
C ILE A 470 2.34 -5.62 13.37
N TRP A 471 1.66 -5.81 12.24
CA TRP A 471 1.70 -4.85 11.13
C TRP A 471 1.08 -3.50 11.50
N LEU A 472 1.73 -2.41 11.08
CA LEU A 472 1.15 -1.06 11.10
C LEU A 472 0.99 -0.55 9.66
N PRO A 473 -0.20 -0.10 9.26
CA PRO A 473 -0.42 0.48 7.94
C PRO A 473 0.37 1.78 7.77
N GLN A 474 0.77 2.09 6.53
CA GLN A 474 1.51 3.31 6.23
C GLN A 474 0.60 4.54 6.22
N ASN A 475 -0.63 4.38 5.72
CA ASN A 475 -1.60 5.46 5.63
C ASN A 475 -2.58 5.42 6.80
N GLY A 476 -2.85 6.58 7.39
CA GLY A 476 -3.88 6.72 8.42
C GLY A 476 -3.53 6.21 9.82
N PHE A 477 -2.32 5.69 10.02
CA PHE A 477 -1.82 5.28 11.32
C PHE A 477 -0.31 5.54 11.45
N GLU A 478 0.05 6.73 11.87
CA GLU A 478 1.45 7.08 12.07
C GLU A 478 2.07 6.29 13.25
N GLN A 479 3.39 6.10 13.25
CA GLN A 479 4.07 5.28 14.28
C GLN A 479 3.87 5.86 15.69
N TRP A 480 3.85 7.18 15.86
CA TRP A 480 3.56 7.83 17.14
C TRP A 480 2.10 7.69 17.59
N SER A 481 1.18 7.24 16.71
CA SER A 481 -0.21 6.97 17.08
C SER A 481 -0.31 5.89 18.16
N THR A 482 0.66 4.96 18.23
CA THR A 482 0.74 3.95 19.30
C THR A 482 0.87 4.60 20.68
N PHE A 483 1.64 5.67 20.81
CA PHE A 483 1.81 6.40 22.07
C PHE A 483 0.65 7.37 22.33
N TYR A 484 0.15 8.02 21.28
CA TYR A 484 -1.03 8.87 21.34
C TYR A 484 -2.25 8.11 21.87
N LEU A 485 -2.54 6.90 21.35
CA LEU A 485 -3.66 6.10 21.82
C LEU A 485 -3.50 5.65 23.28
N GLN A 486 -2.28 5.41 23.74
CA GLN A 486 -2.02 5.13 25.14
C GLN A 486 -2.37 6.34 26.05
N ARG A 487 -2.13 7.57 25.60
CA ARG A 487 -2.57 8.80 26.32
C ARG A 487 -4.09 9.02 26.25
N ARG A 488 -4.73 8.43 25.26
CA ARG A 488 -6.19 8.44 25.12
C ARG A 488 -6.86 7.28 25.88
N GLY A 489 -6.10 6.52 26.71
CA GLY A 489 -6.61 5.52 27.65
C GLY A 489 -6.42 4.05 27.25
N MET A 490 -5.84 3.75 26.08
CA MET A 490 -5.50 2.37 25.72
C MET A 490 -4.21 1.93 26.42
N SER A 491 -4.19 0.73 27.00
CA SER A 491 -2.92 0.09 27.36
C SER A 491 -2.21 -0.41 26.10
N LEU A 492 -0.89 -0.68 26.19
CA LEU A 492 -0.12 -1.22 25.06
C LEU A 492 -0.73 -2.57 24.58
N GLU A 493 -1.17 -3.42 25.48
CA GLU A 493 -1.79 -4.71 25.12
C GLU A 493 -3.17 -4.55 24.44
N GLN A 494 -3.95 -3.58 24.87
CA GLN A 494 -5.21 -3.23 24.19
C GLN A 494 -4.93 -2.69 22.78
N LEU A 495 -3.93 -1.83 22.64
CA LEU A 495 -3.49 -1.34 21.33
C LEU A 495 -3.03 -2.47 20.41
N LYS A 496 -2.23 -3.41 20.93
CA LYS A 496 -1.80 -4.60 20.18
C LYS A 496 -3.02 -5.43 19.75
N THR A 497 -4.01 -5.61 20.62
CA THR A 497 -5.26 -6.31 20.30
C THR A 497 -6.07 -5.56 19.24
N PHE A 498 -6.22 -4.25 19.39
CA PHE A 498 -6.87 -3.38 18.38
C PHE A 498 -6.24 -3.53 17.00
N MET A 499 -4.92 -3.46 16.92
CA MET A 499 -4.20 -3.59 15.65
C MET A 499 -4.27 -5.01 15.07
N ARG A 500 -4.26 -6.06 15.90
CA ARG A 500 -4.48 -7.44 15.41
C ARG A 500 -5.88 -7.63 14.84
N CYS A 501 -6.92 -7.09 15.49
CA CYS A 501 -8.29 -7.14 14.97
C CYS A 501 -8.41 -6.36 13.65
N TRP A 502 -7.81 -5.18 13.57
CA TRP A 502 -7.72 -4.40 12.33
C TRP A 502 -7.05 -5.19 11.22
N ASN A 503 -5.87 -5.75 11.48
CA ASN A 503 -5.12 -6.55 10.51
C ASN A 503 -5.92 -7.76 10.04
N ALA A 504 -6.68 -8.41 10.91
CA ALA A 504 -7.54 -9.53 10.52
C ALA A 504 -8.62 -9.11 9.50
N LEU A 505 -9.26 -7.96 9.70
CA LEU A 505 -10.23 -7.40 8.75
C LEU A 505 -9.58 -7.04 7.41
N ILE A 506 -8.37 -6.45 7.41
CA ILE A 506 -7.64 -6.16 6.17
C ILE A 506 -7.19 -7.45 5.47
N LYS A 507 -6.73 -8.47 6.22
CA LYS A 507 -6.41 -9.79 5.65
C LYS A 507 -7.66 -10.42 5.02
N GLU A 508 -8.81 -10.36 5.68
CA GLU A 508 -10.07 -10.84 5.11
C GLU A 508 -10.42 -10.13 3.79
N LYS A 509 -10.30 -8.81 3.74
CA LYS A 509 -10.52 -8.02 2.51
C LYS A 509 -9.60 -8.45 1.37
N LEU A 510 -8.33 -8.75 1.65
CA LEU A 510 -7.39 -9.23 0.63
C LEU A 510 -7.73 -10.64 0.14
N ILE A 511 -8.16 -11.53 1.05
CA ILE A 511 -8.48 -12.91 0.74
C ILE A 511 -9.81 -13.04 -0.01
N TYR A 512 -10.78 -12.21 0.39
CA TYR A 512 -12.14 -12.23 -0.14
C TYR A 512 -12.52 -10.85 -0.71
N PRO A 513 -11.85 -10.38 -1.78
CA PRO A 513 -11.99 -9.00 -2.28
C PRO A 513 -13.39 -8.64 -2.77
N ASN A 514 -14.26 -9.63 -3.01
CA ASN A 514 -15.65 -9.43 -3.46
C ASN A 514 -16.68 -9.61 -2.35
N LYS A 515 -16.22 -9.80 -1.12
CA LYS A 515 -17.13 -9.86 0.02
C LYS A 515 -17.61 -8.44 0.32
N SER A 516 -18.91 -8.21 0.19
CA SER A 516 -19.52 -6.87 0.39
C SER A 516 -19.49 -6.41 1.84
N GLU A 517 -19.42 -7.34 2.78
CA GLU A 517 -19.42 -7.08 4.23
C GLU A 517 -18.37 -7.95 4.92
N SER A 518 -17.69 -7.38 5.90
CA SER A 518 -16.74 -8.12 6.73
C SER A 518 -17.44 -9.21 7.55
N ASP A 519 -16.68 -10.24 7.93
CA ASP A 519 -17.18 -11.29 8.82
C ASP A 519 -17.71 -10.67 10.12
N PRO A 520 -18.97 -10.97 10.53
CA PRO A 520 -19.57 -10.36 11.70
C PRO A 520 -18.79 -10.63 13.00
N ALA A 521 -18.12 -11.79 13.11
CA ALA A 521 -17.32 -12.12 14.28
C ALA A 521 -16.02 -11.30 14.33
N LEU A 522 -15.35 -11.09 13.18
CA LEU A 522 -14.17 -10.23 13.08
C LEU A 522 -14.52 -8.77 13.37
N LEU A 523 -15.63 -8.28 12.80
CA LEU A 523 -16.07 -6.91 13.02
C LEU A 523 -16.46 -6.67 14.50
N GLU A 524 -17.13 -7.63 15.14
CA GLU A 524 -17.46 -7.54 16.56
C GLU A 524 -16.21 -7.62 17.46
N ALA A 525 -15.22 -8.44 17.11
CA ALA A 525 -13.93 -8.47 17.81
C ALA A 525 -13.20 -7.12 17.70
N PHE A 526 -13.20 -6.51 16.51
CA PHE A 526 -12.64 -5.19 16.30
C PHE A 526 -13.41 -4.12 17.10
N ARG A 527 -14.75 -4.12 17.04
CA ARG A 527 -15.60 -3.20 17.82
C ARG A 527 -15.29 -3.27 19.31
N LYS A 528 -15.18 -4.48 19.88
CA LYS A 528 -14.81 -4.68 21.29
C LYS A 528 -13.42 -4.12 21.61
N SER A 529 -12.47 -4.28 20.70
CA SER A 529 -11.11 -3.74 20.87
C SER A 529 -11.03 -2.21 20.85
N CYS A 530 -12.06 -1.54 20.29
CA CYS A 530 -12.17 -0.08 20.28
C CYS A 530 -12.53 0.54 21.64
N GLN A 531 -12.87 -0.29 22.67
CA GLN A 531 -13.24 0.19 23.99
C GLN A 531 -12.02 0.13 24.93
N PRO A 532 -11.45 1.28 25.34
CA PRO A 532 -10.42 1.31 26.36
C PRO A 532 -11.05 0.87 27.69
N ASP A 533 -10.51 -0.01 28.43
CA ASP A 533 -10.95 -0.42 29.76
C ASP A 533 -11.97 -1.54 29.85
N ARG A 534 -11.87 -2.59 29.04
CA ARG A 534 -12.60 -3.82 29.34
C ARG A 534 -11.67 -5.01 29.43
N SER A 535 -11.69 -5.65 30.58
CA SER A 535 -10.96 -6.88 30.93
C SER A 535 -11.30 -8.11 30.06
N ALA A 536 -12.29 -8.01 29.19
CA ALA A 536 -12.65 -9.06 28.24
C ALA A 536 -11.75 -8.99 26.99
N ARG A 537 -10.86 -9.97 26.84
CA ARG A 537 -10.19 -10.21 25.57
C ARG A 537 -11.27 -10.54 24.52
N PRO A 538 -11.21 -9.95 23.31
CA PRO A 538 -12.06 -10.41 22.21
C PRO A 538 -11.87 -11.91 21.98
N ASP A 539 -12.91 -12.57 21.46
CA ASP A 539 -12.74 -13.94 20.99
C ASP A 539 -11.72 -13.93 19.84
N MET A 540 -10.59 -14.59 20.07
CA MET A 540 -9.47 -14.60 19.13
C MET A 540 -9.61 -15.69 18.05
N GLN A 541 -10.58 -16.62 18.18
CA GLN A 541 -10.73 -17.71 17.19
C GLN A 541 -10.91 -17.22 15.74
N PRO A 542 -11.75 -16.20 15.44
CA PRO A 542 -11.86 -15.68 14.07
C PRO A 542 -10.55 -15.06 13.58
N ILE A 543 -9.72 -14.52 14.48
CA ILE A 543 -8.44 -13.90 14.13
C ILE A 543 -7.38 -14.96 13.83
N GLU A 544 -7.37 -16.07 14.56
CA GLU A 544 -6.46 -17.21 14.35
C GLU A 544 -6.70 -17.92 13.01
N VAL A 545 -7.95 -17.92 12.50
CA VAL A 545 -8.28 -18.50 11.19
C VAL A 545 -7.55 -17.78 10.04
N LEU A 546 -7.23 -16.51 10.22
CA LEU A 546 -6.48 -15.68 9.25
C LEU A 546 -4.99 -15.62 9.58
N SER A 547 -4.46 -16.63 10.28
CA SER A 547 -3.05 -16.71 10.64
C SER A 547 -2.14 -16.96 9.43
N GLY A 548 -0.88 -16.55 9.54
CA GLY A 548 0.13 -16.75 8.49
C GLY A 548 0.47 -18.21 8.22
N ALA A 549 0.30 -19.12 9.20
CA ALA A 549 0.57 -20.55 9.04
C ALA A 549 -0.26 -21.15 7.89
N ARG A 550 -1.55 -20.84 7.81
CA ARG A 550 -2.42 -21.27 6.70
C ARG A 550 -2.00 -20.70 5.34
N TYR A 551 -1.54 -19.46 5.35
CA TYR A 551 -1.01 -18.86 4.12
C TYR A 551 0.25 -19.60 3.65
N MET A 552 1.18 -19.92 4.55
CA MET A 552 2.41 -20.63 4.22
C MET A 552 2.15 -22.06 3.71
N GLU A 553 1.18 -22.77 4.30
CA GLU A 553 0.76 -24.08 3.83
C GLU A 553 0.16 -24.01 2.41
N ALA A 554 -0.75 -23.07 2.19
CA ALA A 554 -1.35 -22.82 0.88
C ALA A 554 -0.29 -22.37 -0.16
N GLU A 555 0.62 -21.48 0.22
CA GLU A 555 1.72 -21.04 -0.64
C GLU A 555 2.60 -22.20 -1.07
N GLN A 556 2.99 -23.09 -0.13
CA GLN A 556 3.80 -24.24 -0.45
C GLN A 556 3.10 -25.20 -1.41
N TYR A 557 1.79 -25.44 -1.20
CA TYR A 557 0.97 -26.24 -2.11
C TYR A 557 0.94 -25.64 -3.52
N TRP A 558 0.58 -24.37 -3.64
CA TRP A 558 0.43 -23.69 -4.93
C TRP A 558 1.76 -23.45 -5.64
N ALA A 559 2.83 -23.13 -4.92
CA ALA A 559 4.17 -23.04 -5.48
C ALA A 559 4.64 -24.39 -6.06
N ASN A 560 4.26 -25.52 -5.43
CA ASN A 560 4.56 -26.84 -5.96
C ASN A 560 3.76 -27.18 -7.22
N GLU A 561 2.44 -26.83 -7.24
CA GLU A 561 1.56 -27.08 -8.39
C GLU A 561 1.95 -26.24 -9.63
N PHE A 562 2.46 -25.03 -9.42
CA PHE A 562 2.77 -24.07 -10.48
C PHE A 562 4.26 -23.72 -10.57
N ARG A 563 5.15 -24.70 -10.31
CA ARG A 563 6.62 -24.51 -10.40
C ARG A 563 7.12 -24.11 -11.77
N SER A 564 6.40 -24.48 -12.83
CA SER A 564 6.74 -24.18 -14.22
C SER A 564 5.55 -23.55 -14.92
N ALA A 565 5.83 -22.71 -15.92
CA ALA A 565 4.80 -22.23 -16.83
C ALA A 565 4.13 -23.40 -17.55
N PRO A 566 2.82 -23.28 -17.93
CA PRO A 566 2.16 -24.29 -18.76
C PRO A 566 2.88 -24.41 -20.10
N SER A 567 2.94 -25.65 -20.63
CA SER A 567 3.61 -25.95 -21.90
C SER A 567 2.90 -25.30 -23.10
N SER A 568 1.59 -25.10 -23.00
CA SER A 568 0.74 -24.49 -24.02
C SER A 568 -0.52 -23.90 -23.39
N ASN A 569 -1.17 -22.97 -24.08
CA ASN A 569 -2.46 -22.39 -23.71
C ASN A 569 -3.22 -21.88 -24.93
N LEU A 570 -4.48 -21.41 -24.74
CA LEU A 570 -5.33 -20.96 -25.84
C LEU A 570 -4.78 -19.76 -26.64
N SER A 571 -3.78 -19.03 -26.11
CA SER A 571 -3.20 -17.89 -26.84
C SER A 571 -2.52 -18.29 -28.15
N VAL A 572 -2.14 -19.54 -28.32
CA VAL A 572 -1.59 -20.08 -29.60
C VAL A 572 -2.63 -20.11 -30.71
N LEU A 573 -3.92 -20.12 -30.35
CA LEU A 573 -5.06 -20.17 -31.27
C LEU A 573 -5.64 -18.78 -31.59
N ARG A 574 -5.07 -17.71 -31.01
CA ARG A 574 -5.54 -16.33 -31.22
C ARG A 574 -5.60 -16.04 -32.72
N GLU A 575 -6.82 -16.02 -33.27
CA GLU A 575 -7.05 -15.66 -34.65
C GLU A 575 -6.63 -14.17 -34.83
N GLN A 576 -5.90 -13.87 -35.92
CA GLN A 576 -5.60 -12.47 -36.27
C GLN A 576 -6.85 -11.83 -36.85
N LEU A 577 -7.80 -11.53 -35.98
CA LEU A 577 -9.00 -10.80 -36.35
C LEU A 577 -8.68 -9.30 -36.34
N SER A 578 -9.26 -8.57 -37.28
CA SER A 578 -9.09 -7.11 -37.41
C SER A 578 -9.76 -6.30 -36.30
N GLU A 579 -10.49 -6.97 -35.38
CA GLU A 579 -11.14 -6.35 -34.23
C GLU A 579 -10.15 -6.21 -33.07
N THR A 580 -9.91 -4.98 -32.65
CA THR A 580 -9.03 -4.65 -31.50
C THR A 580 -9.80 -4.56 -30.18
N SER A 581 -11.09 -4.90 -30.17
CA SER A 581 -11.97 -4.77 -29.00
C SER A 581 -11.88 -6.00 -28.09
N ASP A 582 -11.66 -5.80 -26.79
CA ASP A 582 -11.76 -6.84 -25.75
C ASP A 582 -13.22 -7.20 -25.39
N GLU A 583 -14.16 -7.03 -26.33
CA GLU A 583 -15.57 -7.32 -26.15
C GLU A 583 -15.81 -8.84 -26.08
N ARG A 584 -16.61 -9.26 -25.09
CA ARG A 584 -17.02 -10.66 -24.95
C ARG A 584 -18.37 -10.92 -25.59
N ALA A 585 -18.52 -12.14 -26.15
CA ALA A 585 -19.78 -12.66 -26.63
C ALA A 585 -20.06 -14.00 -25.95
N SER A 586 -21.32 -14.44 -25.97
CA SER A 586 -21.74 -15.74 -25.44
C SER A 586 -22.57 -16.51 -26.46
N ILE A 587 -22.29 -17.79 -26.59
CA ILE A 587 -23.02 -18.74 -27.48
C ILE A 587 -23.56 -19.89 -26.63
N PRO A 588 -24.88 -20.17 -26.65
CA PRO A 588 -25.44 -21.29 -25.91
C PRO A 588 -24.96 -22.62 -26.47
N CYS A 589 -24.63 -23.56 -25.58
CA CYS A 589 -24.31 -24.94 -25.89
C CYS A 589 -25.44 -25.84 -25.37
N ARG A 590 -25.95 -26.76 -26.20
CA ARG A 590 -27.03 -27.70 -25.84
C ARG A 590 -26.46 -29.09 -25.73
N ILE A 591 -26.72 -29.74 -24.61
CA ILE A 591 -26.39 -31.17 -24.39
C ILE A 591 -27.64 -31.97 -24.09
N GLU A 592 -27.59 -33.25 -24.37
CA GLU A 592 -28.66 -34.17 -24.00
C GLU A 592 -28.53 -34.52 -22.50
N ARG A 593 -29.53 -34.17 -21.72
CA ARG A 593 -29.54 -34.43 -20.28
C ARG A 593 -29.46 -35.92 -19.96
N ALA A 594 -30.11 -36.80 -20.76
CA ALA A 594 -30.10 -38.21 -20.54
C ALA A 594 -28.68 -38.80 -20.56
N SER A 595 -27.86 -38.35 -21.52
CA SER A 595 -26.45 -38.78 -21.62
C SER A 595 -25.63 -38.36 -20.42
N LEU A 596 -25.83 -37.13 -19.93
CA LEU A 596 -25.14 -36.66 -18.74
C LEU A 596 -25.56 -37.41 -17.47
N ASP A 597 -26.87 -37.65 -17.29
CA ASP A 597 -27.40 -38.40 -16.14
C ASP A 597 -26.89 -39.88 -16.17
N GLU A 598 -26.73 -40.49 -17.37
CA GLU A 598 -26.15 -41.82 -17.53
C GLU A 598 -24.65 -41.86 -17.12
N ILE A 599 -23.85 -40.89 -17.56
CA ILE A 599 -22.44 -40.77 -17.15
C ILE A 599 -22.32 -40.55 -15.62
N MET A 600 -23.17 -39.71 -15.07
CA MET A 600 -23.19 -39.43 -13.62
C MET A 600 -23.46 -40.71 -12.81
N MET A 601 -24.41 -41.55 -13.26
CA MET A 601 -24.74 -42.82 -12.62
C MET A 601 -23.63 -43.87 -12.83
N GLU A 602 -23.07 -43.98 -14.04
CA GLU A 602 -22.03 -44.96 -14.36
C GLU A 602 -20.75 -44.75 -13.55
N PHE A 603 -20.35 -43.49 -13.36
CA PHE A 603 -19.09 -43.14 -12.68
C PHE A 603 -19.25 -42.60 -11.23
N ASP A 604 -20.46 -42.64 -10.69
CA ASP A 604 -20.78 -42.04 -9.38
C ASP A 604 -20.20 -40.60 -9.24
N ALA A 605 -20.55 -39.74 -10.20
CA ALA A 605 -19.98 -38.39 -10.33
C ALA A 605 -21.06 -37.31 -10.35
N SER A 606 -20.68 -36.09 -9.88
CA SER A 606 -21.53 -34.91 -10.02
C SER A 606 -21.49 -34.36 -11.45
N SER A 607 -22.52 -33.62 -11.85
CA SER A 607 -22.54 -32.96 -13.16
C SER A 607 -21.40 -31.96 -13.33
N ALA A 608 -20.99 -31.29 -12.27
CA ALA A 608 -19.83 -30.39 -12.28
C ALA A 608 -18.53 -31.13 -12.61
N GLU A 609 -18.30 -32.31 -12.00
CA GLU A 609 -17.11 -33.13 -12.26
C GLU A 609 -17.08 -33.66 -13.67
N VAL A 610 -18.22 -34.20 -14.17
CA VAL A 610 -18.34 -34.73 -15.55
C VAL A 610 -18.07 -33.64 -16.57
N LEU A 611 -18.71 -32.46 -16.42
CA LEU A 611 -18.56 -31.35 -17.36
C LEU A 611 -17.16 -30.70 -17.29
N LEU A 612 -16.55 -30.64 -16.13
CA LEU A 612 -15.17 -30.17 -15.98
C LEU A 612 -14.17 -31.08 -16.70
N VAL A 613 -14.35 -32.40 -16.58
CA VAL A 613 -13.50 -33.38 -17.29
C VAL A 613 -13.72 -33.30 -18.79
N ALA A 614 -14.98 -33.27 -19.26
CA ALA A 614 -15.29 -33.11 -20.67
C ALA A 614 -14.71 -31.82 -21.27
N TYR A 615 -14.79 -30.71 -20.52
CA TYR A 615 -14.16 -29.46 -20.94
C TYR A 615 -12.63 -29.53 -20.94
N THR A 616 -12.02 -30.26 -20.01
CA THR A 616 -10.58 -30.51 -19.99
C THR A 616 -10.13 -31.28 -21.22
N ILE A 617 -10.88 -32.30 -21.63
CA ILE A 617 -10.62 -33.09 -22.86
C ILE A 617 -10.73 -32.20 -24.09
N LEU A 618 -11.80 -31.38 -24.19
CA LEU A 618 -11.97 -30.42 -25.27
C LEU A 618 -10.76 -29.48 -25.38
N LEU A 619 -10.35 -28.86 -24.28
CA LEU A 619 -9.20 -27.95 -24.25
C LEU A 619 -7.91 -28.68 -24.65
N SER A 620 -7.67 -29.90 -24.13
CA SER A 620 -6.50 -30.71 -24.44
C SER A 620 -6.35 -30.94 -25.94
N GLN A 621 -7.46 -31.33 -26.59
CA GLN A 621 -7.46 -31.52 -28.02
C GLN A 621 -7.33 -30.23 -28.82
N LEU A 622 -7.94 -29.14 -28.34
CA LEU A 622 -7.93 -27.83 -29.00
C LEU A 622 -6.52 -27.23 -29.08
N ILE A 623 -5.71 -27.38 -28.01
CA ILE A 623 -4.36 -26.82 -27.96
C ILE A 623 -3.26 -27.87 -28.17
N ASP A 624 -3.63 -29.10 -28.50
CA ASP A 624 -2.72 -30.25 -28.65
C ASP A 624 -1.74 -30.42 -27.47
N SER A 625 -2.28 -30.40 -26.25
CA SER A 625 -1.50 -30.46 -25.02
C SER A 625 -2.10 -31.41 -24.00
N GLU A 626 -1.23 -32.24 -23.40
CA GLU A 626 -1.60 -33.12 -22.29
C GLU A 626 -1.72 -32.39 -20.95
N GLU A 627 -1.37 -31.13 -20.91
CA GLU A 627 -1.39 -30.28 -19.71
C GLU A 627 -2.34 -29.11 -19.91
N ILE A 628 -3.36 -29.02 -19.05
CA ILE A 628 -4.37 -27.96 -19.08
C ILE A 628 -4.35 -27.17 -17.81
N VAL A 629 -4.22 -25.84 -17.94
CA VAL A 629 -4.30 -24.86 -16.85
C VAL A 629 -5.52 -23.98 -17.07
N MET A 630 -6.43 -23.96 -16.09
CA MET A 630 -7.65 -23.15 -16.13
C MET A 630 -8.07 -22.64 -14.75
N LEU A 631 -8.94 -21.66 -14.74
CA LEU A 631 -9.64 -21.22 -13.52
C LEU A 631 -10.96 -21.98 -13.38
N VAL A 632 -11.28 -22.40 -12.17
CA VAL A 632 -12.54 -23.10 -11.84
C VAL A 632 -13.28 -22.35 -10.75
N ASN A 633 -14.52 -21.98 -11.00
CA ASN A 633 -15.45 -21.39 -10.05
C ASN A 633 -16.67 -22.30 -9.87
N LEU A 634 -16.71 -23.03 -8.76
CA LEU A 634 -17.90 -23.80 -8.37
C LEU A 634 -18.68 -22.95 -7.37
N ARG A 635 -19.74 -22.29 -7.82
CA ARG A 635 -20.60 -21.48 -6.93
C ARG A 635 -21.20 -22.37 -5.84
N GLY A 636 -21.21 -21.86 -4.62
CA GLY A 636 -21.57 -22.61 -3.40
C GLY A 636 -20.38 -23.14 -2.61
N THR A 637 -19.17 -23.23 -3.20
CA THR A 637 -17.97 -23.71 -2.49
C THR A 637 -16.90 -22.63 -2.21
N SER A 638 -17.23 -21.35 -2.39
CA SER A 638 -16.41 -20.16 -2.14
C SER A 638 -15.05 -20.10 -2.88
N GLY A 639 -15.02 -19.29 -3.93
CA GLY A 639 -13.81 -18.73 -4.55
C GLY A 639 -13.35 -19.42 -5.82
N VAL A 640 -12.62 -18.66 -6.64
CA VAL A 640 -11.99 -19.13 -7.88
C VAL A 640 -10.71 -19.90 -7.56
N ILE A 641 -10.59 -21.10 -8.10
CA ILE A 641 -9.48 -22.02 -7.88
C ILE A 641 -8.70 -22.19 -9.18
N PRO A 642 -7.39 -21.92 -9.24
CA PRO A 642 -6.56 -22.32 -10.36
C PRO A 642 -6.35 -23.84 -10.34
N LEU A 643 -6.61 -24.50 -11.45
CA LEU A 643 -6.36 -25.93 -11.60
C LEU A 643 -5.35 -26.22 -12.71
N ARG A 644 -4.48 -27.17 -12.44
CA ARG A 644 -3.52 -27.76 -13.38
C ARG A 644 -3.81 -29.25 -13.52
N LEU A 645 -4.33 -29.63 -14.65
CA LEU A 645 -4.82 -31.00 -14.94
C LEU A 645 -3.94 -31.64 -15.99
N SER A 646 -3.70 -32.95 -15.83
CA SER A 646 -3.01 -33.79 -16.82
C SER A 646 -4.04 -34.59 -17.61
N CYS A 647 -4.11 -34.37 -18.92
CA CYS A 647 -5.04 -35.06 -19.85
C CYS A 647 -4.21 -35.87 -20.83
N ARG A 648 -3.58 -36.98 -20.37
CA ARG A 648 -2.70 -37.79 -21.20
C ARG A 648 -3.49 -38.59 -22.25
N TRP A 649 -2.95 -38.61 -23.45
CA TRP A 649 -3.50 -39.45 -24.53
C TRP A 649 -3.54 -40.91 -24.10
N GLY A 650 -4.62 -41.60 -24.39
CA GLY A 650 -4.81 -42.98 -24.00
C GLY A 650 -5.33 -43.20 -22.57
N THR A 651 -5.54 -42.15 -21.78
CA THR A 651 -6.17 -42.24 -20.45
C THR A 651 -7.67 -42.45 -20.58
N SER A 652 -8.25 -43.39 -19.80
CA SER A 652 -9.71 -43.55 -19.79
C SER A 652 -10.42 -42.38 -19.08
N PHE A 653 -11.66 -42.11 -19.52
CA PHE A 653 -12.49 -41.04 -18.90
C PHE A 653 -12.62 -41.21 -17.38
N GLY A 654 -12.90 -42.47 -16.94
CA GLY A 654 -13.02 -42.75 -15.50
C GLY A 654 -11.74 -42.57 -14.72
N GLN A 655 -10.56 -42.75 -15.33
CA GLN A 655 -9.28 -42.44 -14.68
C GLN A 655 -9.09 -40.95 -14.60
N LEU A 656 -9.33 -40.22 -15.68
CA LEU A 656 -9.20 -38.73 -15.67
C LEU A 656 -10.16 -38.09 -14.68
N LEU A 657 -11.37 -38.62 -14.55
CA LEU A 657 -12.36 -38.16 -13.56
C LEU A 657 -11.85 -38.33 -12.11
N ARG A 658 -11.24 -39.51 -11.79
CA ARG A 658 -10.65 -39.73 -10.46
C ARG A 658 -9.50 -38.81 -10.17
N GLU A 659 -8.61 -38.59 -11.14
CA GLU A 659 -7.47 -37.68 -11.02
C GLU A 659 -7.95 -36.23 -10.85
N THR A 660 -8.93 -35.77 -11.63
CA THR A 660 -9.54 -34.45 -11.52
C THR A 660 -10.21 -34.24 -10.16
N ARG A 661 -10.96 -35.25 -9.67
CA ARG A 661 -11.60 -35.18 -8.33
C ARG A 661 -10.56 -35.04 -7.21
N GLN A 662 -9.46 -35.78 -7.26
CA GLN A 662 -8.38 -35.70 -6.28
C GLN A 662 -7.71 -34.30 -6.31
N LYS A 663 -7.41 -33.77 -7.50
CA LYS A 663 -6.83 -32.45 -7.69
C LYS A 663 -7.78 -31.36 -7.22
N LEU A 664 -9.05 -31.44 -7.54
CA LEU A 664 -10.08 -30.49 -7.11
C LEU A 664 -10.23 -30.47 -5.58
N ALA A 665 -10.25 -31.64 -4.94
CA ALA A 665 -10.34 -31.75 -3.48
C ALA A 665 -9.11 -31.16 -2.79
N ALA A 666 -7.90 -31.44 -3.29
CA ALA A 666 -6.67 -30.85 -2.75
C ALA A 666 -6.63 -29.33 -2.94
N ALA A 667 -7.03 -28.84 -4.11
CA ALA A 667 -7.14 -27.42 -4.40
C ALA A 667 -8.16 -26.73 -3.50
N GLN A 668 -9.30 -27.34 -3.22
CA GLN A 668 -10.32 -26.83 -2.31
C GLN A 668 -9.83 -26.75 -0.86
N GLN A 669 -9.03 -27.70 -0.39
CA GLN A 669 -8.40 -27.63 0.94
C GLN A 669 -7.43 -26.46 1.07
N ASN A 670 -6.73 -26.10 -0.02
CA ASN A 670 -5.76 -25.01 -0.08
C ASN A 670 -6.32 -23.75 -0.78
N LYS A 671 -7.65 -23.61 -0.88
CA LYS A 671 -8.29 -22.51 -1.61
C LYS A 671 -8.02 -21.12 -1.06
N ALA A 672 -7.68 -21.03 0.23
CA ALA A 672 -7.30 -19.77 0.83
C ALA A 672 -6.12 -19.16 0.05
N TYR A 673 -6.30 -17.91 -0.43
CA TYR A 673 -5.30 -17.16 -1.20
C TYR A 673 -4.91 -17.76 -2.57
N ALA A 674 -5.55 -18.83 -3.04
CA ALA A 674 -5.12 -19.58 -4.21
C ALA A 674 -4.81 -18.71 -5.44
N LEU A 675 -5.72 -17.82 -5.82
CA LEU A 675 -5.53 -16.97 -7.00
C LEU A 675 -4.42 -15.96 -6.78
N HIS A 676 -4.35 -15.35 -5.58
CA HIS A 676 -3.30 -14.40 -5.20
C HIS A 676 -1.90 -15.04 -5.24
N ILE A 677 -1.74 -16.20 -4.60
CA ILE A 677 -0.45 -16.92 -4.57
C ILE A 677 0.00 -17.33 -5.98
N VAL A 678 -0.92 -17.92 -6.77
CA VAL A 678 -0.55 -18.42 -8.09
C VAL A 678 -0.24 -17.29 -9.07
N THR A 679 -1.01 -16.21 -9.07
CA THR A 679 -0.71 -15.04 -9.92
C THR A 679 0.63 -14.41 -9.54
N ASN A 680 0.98 -14.35 -8.26
CA ASN A 680 2.26 -13.84 -7.79
C ASN A 680 3.43 -14.77 -8.16
N ALA A 681 3.30 -16.08 -7.90
CA ALA A 681 4.32 -17.08 -8.25
C ALA A 681 4.60 -17.09 -9.76
N MET A 682 3.56 -16.94 -10.59
CA MET A 682 3.67 -16.93 -12.04
C MET A 682 4.28 -15.61 -12.58
N ARG A 683 3.95 -14.46 -12.01
CA ARG A 683 4.63 -13.20 -12.35
C ARG A 683 6.14 -13.29 -12.11
N MET A 684 6.55 -13.96 -11.04
CA MET A 684 7.98 -14.12 -10.69
C MET A 684 8.72 -15.11 -11.58
N THR A 685 8.08 -16.20 -11.99
CA THR A 685 8.68 -17.18 -12.92
C THR A 685 8.71 -16.70 -14.36
N MET A 686 7.84 -15.77 -14.74
CA MET A 686 7.65 -15.29 -16.11
C MET A 686 8.13 -13.84 -16.31
N LEU A 687 9.02 -13.34 -15.47
CA LEU A 687 9.63 -12.00 -15.62
C LEU A 687 10.12 -11.80 -17.06
N GLY A 688 9.45 -10.92 -17.81
CA GLY A 688 9.72 -10.65 -19.22
C GLY A 688 8.86 -11.40 -20.24
N SER A 689 7.94 -12.31 -19.83
CA SER A 689 7.00 -12.96 -20.73
C SER A 689 5.67 -12.20 -20.79
N THR A 690 5.18 -11.96 -22.01
CA THR A 690 3.85 -11.38 -22.26
C THR A 690 2.75 -12.46 -22.39
N THR A 691 3.11 -13.74 -22.21
CA THR A 691 2.17 -14.87 -22.40
C THR A 691 1.25 -15.00 -21.18
N PRO A 692 -0.07 -14.91 -21.33
CA PRO A 692 -1.01 -15.07 -20.23
C PRO A 692 -1.01 -16.50 -19.70
N VAL A 693 -1.13 -16.68 -18.38
CA VAL A 693 -1.15 -18.00 -17.74
C VAL A 693 -2.51 -18.65 -17.82
N PHE A 694 -3.56 -17.91 -17.51
CA PHE A 694 -4.94 -18.39 -17.55
C PHE A 694 -5.63 -17.85 -18.79
N THR A 695 -6.00 -18.75 -19.69
CA THR A 695 -6.69 -18.44 -20.94
C THR A 695 -8.04 -19.11 -21.06
N ALA A 696 -8.35 -20.06 -20.15
CA ALA A 696 -9.62 -20.76 -20.05
C ALA A 696 -10.16 -20.73 -18.61
N ALA A 697 -11.49 -20.80 -18.49
CA ALA A 697 -12.14 -20.97 -17.20
C ALA A 697 -13.42 -21.81 -17.29
N PHE A 698 -13.80 -22.40 -16.17
CA PHE A 698 -15.02 -23.18 -15.98
C PHE A 698 -15.82 -22.57 -14.83
N GLU A 699 -17.05 -22.14 -15.08
CA GLU A 699 -17.98 -21.65 -14.07
C GLU A 699 -19.18 -22.56 -13.94
N TYR A 700 -19.52 -22.98 -12.72
CA TYR A 700 -20.65 -23.88 -12.46
C TYR A 700 -21.50 -23.35 -11.30
N GLU A 701 -22.80 -23.25 -11.52
CA GLU A 701 -23.81 -22.81 -10.55
C GLU A 701 -24.87 -23.90 -10.36
N GLU A 702 -25.06 -24.38 -9.12
CA GLU A 702 -26.01 -25.45 -8.81
C GLU A 702 -27.39 -24.95 -8.37
N SER A 703 -27.52 -23.78 -7.78
CA SER A 703 -28.79 -23.24 -7.25
C SER A 703 -28.80 -21.70 -7.24
N GLU A 704 -29.99 -21.09 -7.48
CA GLU A 704 -30.19 -19.64 -7.39
C GLU A 704 -30.16 -19.09 -5.95
N THR A 705 -30.22 -19.96 -4.95
CA THR A 705 -30.34 -19.55 -3.53
C THR A 705 -29.02 -19.20 -2.84
N GLU A 706 -27.88 -19.54 -3.45
CA GLU A 706 -26.57 -19.24 -2.90
C GLU A 706 -25.99 -17.99 -3.56
N GLN A 707 -25.92 -16.91 -2.80
CA GLN A 707 -25.26 -15.63 -3.22
C GLN A 707 -23.72 -15.78 -3.17
N THR A 708 -23.17 -16.50 -4.14
CA THR A 708 -21.72 -16.56 -4.33
C THR A 708 -21.32 -15.77 -5.57
N ALA A 709 -20.21 -15.05 -5.48
CA ALA A 709 -19.75 -14.18 -6.54
C ALA A 709 -19.46 -14.96 -7.84
N SER A 710 -19.84 -14.40 -8.98
CA SER A 710 -19.50 -14.91 -10.29
C SER A 710 -18.00 -14.78 -10.57
N LEU A 711 -17.50 -15.57 -11.52
CA LEU A 711 -16.11 -15.49 -11.99
C LEU A 711 -15.73 -14.05 -12.39
N ASN A 712 -16.62 -13.37 -13.08
CA ASN A 712 -16.42 -11.98 -13.50
C ASN A 712 -16.27 -11.02 -12.29
N GLU A 713 -17.12 -11.17 -11.27
CA GLU A 713 -17.03 -10.35 -10.06
C GLU A 713 -15.73 -10.59 -9.30
N VAL A 714 -15.30 -11.86 -9.18
CA VAL A 714 -14.02 -12.20 -8.55
C VAL A 714 -12.83 -11.60 -9.31
N LEU A 715 -12.86 -11.70 -10.64
CA LEU A 715 -11.73 -11.29 -11.48
C LEU A 715 -11.68 -9.77 -11.75
N GLN A 716 -12.67 -8.98 -11.34
CA GLN A 716 -12.57 -7.51 -11.40
C GLN A 716 -11.34 -6.98 -10.65
N ASN A 717 -10.89 -7.68 -9.59
CA ASN A 717 -9.68 -7.35 -8.86
C ASN A 717 -8.38 -7.91 -9.49
N TYR A 718 -8.51 -8.66 -10.58
CA TYR A 718 -7.41 -9.23 -11.37
C TYR A 718 -7.60 -8.92 -12.85
N PRO A 719 -7.59 -7.63 -13.25
CA PRO A 719 -7.95 -7.20 -14.61
C PRO A 719 -7.05 -7.83 -15.69
N SER A 720 -5.78 -8.06 -15.41
CA SER A 720 -4.87 -8.76 -16.33
C SER A 720 -5.25 -10.22 -16.54
N VAL A 721 -5.77 -10.91 -15.52
CA VAL A 721 -6.29 -12.28 -15.64
C VAL A 721 -7.62 -12.27 -16.40
N LEU A 722 -8.52 -11.36 -16.06
CA LEU A 722 -9.83 -11.23 -16.72
C LEU A 722 -9.69 -10.96 -18.22
N SER A 723 -8.80 -10.07 -18.62
CA SER A 723 -8.53 -9.73 -20.03
C SER A 723 -7.83 -10.87 -20.79
N SER A 724 -7.21 -11.82 -20.11
CA SER A 724 -6.52 -12.97 -20.72
C SER A 724 -7.40 -14.20 -20.90
N LEU A 725 -8.60 -14.25 -20.33
CA LEU A 725 -9.51 -15.37 -20.48
C LEU A 725 -10.16 -15.38 -21.88
N GLY A 726 -9.58 -16.15 -22.79
CA GLY A 726 -10.09 -16.29 -24.16
C GLY A 726 -11.42 -17.04 -24.22
N LEU A 727 -11.61 -18.10 -23.40
CA LEU A 727 -12.78 -18.99 -23.44
C LEU A 727 -13.23 -19.39 -22.02
N VAL A 728 -14.52 -19.27 -21.75
CA VAL A 728 -15.15 -19.66 -20.47
C VAL A 728 -16.35 -20.56 -20.75
N LEU A 729 -16.40 -21.72 -20.12
CA LEU A 729 -17.61 -22.56 -20.11
C LEU A 729 -18.42 -22.21 -18.87
N ASP A 730 -19.58 -21.60 -19.07
CA ASP A 730 -20.55 -21.23 -18.02
C ASP A 730 -21.68 -22.27 -17.99
N VAL A 731 -21.93 -22.87 -16.83
CA VAL A 731 -22.93 -23.90 -16.59
C VAL A 731 -23.84 -23.52 -15.46
N LYS A 732 -25.14 -23.51 -15.70
CA LYS A 732 -26.18 -23.28 -14.70
C LYS A 732 -27.12 -24.47 -14.62
N ARG A 733 -27.06 -25.18 -13.50
CA ARG A 733 -27.96 -26.27 -13.21
C ARG A 733 -29.26 -25.73 -12.62
N ARG A 734 -30.39 -26.03 -13.27
CA ARG A 734 -31.74 -25.74 -12.78
C ARG A 734 -32.45 -27.08 -12.49
N GLU A 735 -33.49 -27.03 -11.65
CA GLU A 735 -34.23 -28.27 -11.26
C GLU A 735 -34.58 -29.21 -12.41
N GLN A 736 -34.92 -28.67 -13.56
CA GLN A 736 -35.33 -29.47 -14.74
C GLN A 736 -34.37 -29.37 -15.93
N ASN A 737 -33.47 -28.41 -16.00
CA ASN A 737 -32.61 -28.14 -17.15
C ASN A 737 -31.18 -27.81 -16.76
N ILE A 738 -30.24 -28.03 -17.66
CA ILE A 738 -28.87 -27.51 -17.58
C ILE A 738 -28.68 -26.51 -18.70
N GLU A 739 -28.42 -25.25 -18.34
CA GLU A 739 -28.10 -24.19 -19.27
C GLU A 739 -26.60 -24.07 -19.38
N MET A 740 -26.04 -24.16 -20.55
CA MET A 740 -24.62 -24.03 -20.81
C MET A 740 -24.38 -23.00 -21.89
N SER A 741 -23.30 -22.27 -21.75
CA SER A 741 -22.84 -21.36 -22.78
C SER A 741 -21.33 -21.20 -22.77
N PHE A 742 -20.75 -20.92 -23.93
CA PHE A 742 -19.38 -20.49 -24.07
C PHE A 742 -19.34 -18.97 -24.14
N SER A 743 -18.68 -18.33 -23.15
CA SER A 743 -18.31 -16.92 -23.18
C SER A 743 -16.90 -16.79 -23.71
N TYR A 744 -16.68 -15.97 -24.74
CA TYR A 744 -15.39 -15.85 -25.42
C TYR A 744 -15.05 -14.41 -25.79
N LEU A 745 -13.77 -14.11 -26.00
CA LEU A 745 -13.30 -12.84 -26.53
C LEU A 745 -13.42 -12.82 -28.06
N LYS A 746 -14.10 -11.82 -28.61
CA LYS A 746 -14.32 -11.67 -30.06
C LYS A 746 -13.04 -11.48 -30.86
N ASN A 747 -11.99 -10.96 -30.23
CA ASN A 747 -10.65 -10.83 -30.84
C ASN A 747 -9.80 -12.12 -30.75
N TRP A 748 -10.35 -13.23 -30.15
CA TRP A 748 -9.68 -14.53 -30.05
C TRP A 748 -10.36 -15.61 -30.88
N PHE A 749 -11.69 -15.62 -30.96
CA PHE A 749 -12.48 -16.64 -31.60
C PHE A 749 -13.60 -16.08 -32.47
N ARG A 750 -13.86 -16.75 -33.59
CA ARG A 750 -15.06 -16.49 -34.42
C ARG A 750 -16.28 -17.20 -33.83
N PRO A 751 -17.50 -16.68 -34.03
CA PRO A 751 -18.72 -17.33 -33.55
C PRO A 751 -18.85 -18.78 -34.01
N GLN A 752 -18.54 -19.06 -35.28
CA GLN A 752 -18.61 -20.36 -35.88
C GLN A 752 -17.69 -21.38 -35.22
N THR A 753 -16.44 -20.96 -34.86
CA THR A 753 -15.50 -21.81 -34.14
C THR A 753 -16.07 -22.22 -32.78
N VAL A 754 -16.65 -21.24 -32.04
CA VAL A 754 -17.24 -21.52 -30.73
C VAL A 754 -18.49 -22.41 -30.81
N GLU A 755 -19.32 -22.26 -31.86
CA GLU A 755 -20.44 -23.17 -32.13
C GLU A 755 -19.97 -24.61 -32.37
N GLN A 756 -18.88 -24.79 -33.12
CA GLN A 756 -18.26 -26.11 -33.37
C GLN A 756 -17.70 -26.71 -32.08
N LEU A 757 -17.08 -25.92 -31.17
CA LEU A 757 -16.64 -26.38 -29.86
C LEU A 757 -17.82 -26.87 -29.01
N GLY A 758 -18.96 -26.16 -29.07
CA GLY A 758 -20.18 -26.57 -28.40
C GLY A 758 -20.76 -27.89 -28.95
N ALA A 759 -20.76 -28.04 -30.27
CA ALA A 759 -21.19 -29.29 -30.92
C ALA A 759 -20.29 -30.46 -30.56
N TYR A 760 -18.97 -30.26 -30.56
CA TYR A 760 -18.01 -31.28 -30.16
C TYR A 760 -18.18 -31.72 -28.70
N LEU A 761 -18.37 -30.75 -27.77
CA LEU A 761 -18.62 -31.08 -26.36
C LEU A 761 -19.89 -31.91 -26.19
N ALA A 762 -20.97 -31.63 -26.95
CA ALA A 762 -22.19 -32.39 -26.95
C ALA A 762 -21.98 -33.82 -27.47
N THR A 763 -21.24 -33.95 -28.58
CA THR A 763 -20.89 -35.30 -29.17
C THR A 763 -20.07 -36.12 -28.17
N LEU A 764 -19.04 -35.52 -27.56
CA LEU A 764 -18.21 -36.19 -26.55
C LEU A 764 -19.07 -36.76 -25.41
N LEU A 765 -20.04 -35.99 -24.90
CA LEU A 765 -20.93 -36.43 -23.84
C LEU A 765 -21.94 -37.52 -24.27
N THR A 766 -22.19 -37.67 -25.55
CA THR A 766 -23.02 -38.78 -26.08
C THR A 766 -22.24 -40.05 -26.39
N GLU A 767 -20.93 -39.97 -26.62
CA GLU A 767 -20.04 -41.10 -26.91
C GLU A 767 -19.52 -41.82 -25.66
N ILE A 768 -19.44 -41.14 -24.50
CA ILE A 768 -18.97 -41.67 -23.22
C ILE A 768 -19.94 -42.75 -22.66
N PRO A 769 -21.27 -42.52 -22.59
CA PRO A 769 -22.19 -43.51 -22.07
C PRO A 769 -22.17 -44.82 -22.90
N GLY A 770 -22.13 -45.96 -22.21
CA GLY A 770 -22.04 -47.25 -22.84
C GLY A 770 -20.64 -47.66 -23.35
N ASN A 771 -19.65 -46.78 -23.19
CA ASN A 771 -18.24 -47.09 -23.44
C ASN A 771 -17.41 -46.83 -22.17
N PRO A 772 -17.44 -47.69 -21.14
CA PRO A 772 -16.75 -47.49 -19.87
C PRO A 772 -15.22 -47.39 -20.02
N ASN A 773 -14.69 -47.80 -21.17
CA ASN A 773 -13.27 -47.69 -21.52
C ASN A 773 -13.00 -46.53 -22.51
N PHE A 774 -13.92 -45.56 -22.64
CA PHE A 774 -13.70 -44.39 -23.50
C PHE A 774 -12.35 -43.76 -23.18
N VAL A 775 -11.50 -43.64 -24.20
CA VAL A 775 -10.12 -43.19 -24.07
C VAL A 775 -9.96 -41.79 -24.66
N VAL A 776 -9.28 -40.92 -23.94
CA VAL A 776 -8.94 -39.58 -24.46
C VAL A 776 -8.18 -39.70 -25.77
N GLY A 777 -8.72 -39.09 -26.83
CA GLY A 777 -8.15 -39.12 -28.18
C GLY A 777 -8.88 -40.08 -29.17
N GLU A 778 -9.85 -40.90 -28.72
CA GLU A 778 -10.67 -41.72 -29.63
C GLU A 778 -11.62 -40.83 -30.45
N SER A 779 -12.20 -39.79 -29.83
CA SER A 779 -13.00 -38.79 -30.56
C SER A 779 -12.09 -37.62 -30.92
N ALA A 780 -11.89 -37.38 -32.21
CA ALA A 780 -11.00 -36.32 -32.68
C ALA A 780 -11.79 -35.07 -33.07
N LEU A 781 -11.34 -33.91 -32.62
CA LEU A 781 -11.78 -32.62 -33.17
C LEU A 781 -11.51 -32.60 -34.68
N GLU A 782 -12.47 -32.14 -35.48
CA GLU A 782 -12.29 -31.92 -36.91
C GLU A 782 -11.08 -31.01 -37.19
N SER A 783 -10.31 -31.35 -38.21
CA SER A 783 -9.06 -30.64 -38.55
C SER A 783 -9.26 -29.14 -38.80
N ASP A 784 -10.42 -28.77 -39.32
CA ASP A 784 -10.76 -27.39 -39.65
C ASP A 784 -10.91 -26.47 -38.42
N ILE A 785 -11.08 -27.02 -37.21
CA ILE A 785 -11.15 -26.26 -35.95
C ILE A 785 -9.76 -25.92 -35.44
N ARG A 786 -8.72 -26.67 -35.83
CA ARG A 786 -7.34 -26.49 -35.37
C ARG A 786 -6.51 -25.55 -36.25
N GLU A 787 -6.89 -25.37 -37.53
CA GLU A 787 -6.17 -24.49 -38.44
C GLU A 787 -6.71 -23.06 -38.32
N PRO A 788 -5.89 -22.06 -37.94
CA PRO A 788 -6.25 -20.67 -38.18
C PRO A 788 -6.45 -20.55 -39.70
N ALA A 789 -7.57 -19.97 -40.16
CA ALA A 789 -7.82 -19.70 -41.56
C ALA A 789 -6.72 -18.77 -42.10
N ILE A 790 -5.64 -19.39 -42.57
CA ILE A 790 -4.63 -18.70 -43.35
C ILE A 790 -5.25 -18.51 -44.72
N ASP A 791 -5.84 -17.35 -44.92
CA ASP A 791 -6.20 -16.87 -46.25
C ASP A 791 -4.90 -16.63 -47.03
N VAL A 792 -4.42 -17.61 -47.74
CA VAL A 792 -3.32 -17.49 -48.68
C VAL A 792 -3.81 -16.67 -49.85
N ALA A 793 -3.98 -15.36 -49.67
CA ALA A 793 -4.06 -14.43 -50.74
C ALA A 793 -2.65 -14.32 -51.38
N SER A 794 -2.49 -15.01 -52.48
CA SER A 794 -1.43 -14.89 -53.46
C SER A 794 -0.95 -13.42 -53.62
N HIS A 795 0.23 -13.14 -53.10
CA HIS A 795 1.07 -12.09 -53.67
C HIS A 795 2.38 -12.72 -54.19
N ALA A 796 2.27 -13.08 -55.48
CA ALA A 796 3.46 -13.26 -56.29
C ALA A 796 4.20 -11.94 -56.46
N GLY A 797 5.49 -11.99 -56.19
CA GLY A 797 6.51 -11.15 -56.84
C GLY A 797 6.67 -9.74 -56.34
N GLU A 798 7.73 -9.56 -55.51
CA GLU A 798 8.72 -8.52 -55.85
C GLU A 798 10.03 -8.86 -55.10
N GLU A 799 11.04 -9.18 -55.93
CA GLU A 799 12.43 -9.22 -55.50
C GLU A 799 12.86 -7.86 -54.98
N PHE A 800 13.47 -7.84 -53.82
CA PHE A 800 14.37 -6.73 -53.45
C PHE A 800 15.74 -7.29 -53.07
N ASN A 801 16.66 -7.04 -53.99
CA ASN A 801 18.09 -7.05 -53.77
C ASN A 801 18.48 -5.85 -52.88
N LEU A 802 19.38 -6.13 -51.94
CA LEU A 802 20.34 -5.36 -51.14
C LEU A 802 20.08 -5.36 -49.66
#